data_3aa72cb4c5eeb4dd17ad93a870f5fb2e
#
_entry.id   3aa72cb4c5eeb4dd17ad93a870f5fb2e
#
_cell.length_a   1.000
_cell.length_b   1.000
_cell.length_c   1.000
_cell.angle_alpha   90.00
_cell.angle_beta   90.00
_cell.angle_gamma   90.00
#
_symmetry.space_group_name_H-M   'P 1'
#
loop_
_entity.id
_entity.type
_entity.pdbx_description
1 polymer ?
#
loop_
_entity_poly.entity_id
_entity_poly.type
_entity_poly.pdbx_seq_one_letter_code
_entity_poly.pdbx_strand_id
1 'polypeptide(L)'
;MKMTMIACVIAAFAALMPVEAGAQNNEKQREIIDVVHRTNDYFMQKYSDPTKDTFVKKVRTSNLWTRAVYYEGLMALYDIDPQQRYLDYTDKWADYHKWTARNSVNDMDADNQCCQQTYIDRHVQSGKKKDMSKVKENLDHQMATGKYSYWTWIDAIQMAMPVYAKYIQLTGERKYLDYAMNSYKWSRDTLAGGLFNKKEGLWWRDKDYVPPYKEKDGKNCYWSRGNGWVYAALVRVMETLPASDPDYQYLKADFIKMSRALLKCQRKDGFWNVSLVSPVTYGGPEMTGTALFLYGMAWGVRQGILPQKTYQKPMDKAWAAIASCVHDNGFIGYNQGTGKDPSAGQPVTFTSVPDFEDYGTGCFILGAVEYYRLFSKDERWPDGSSMSPWFQNVNKVDVATLGKRYVVTDYGVKKDSTAVQTSAIQAVIDRAANEGGGVIVIPQGTFMSGALFFRQGTHLYIEEGGKLKGSEYIADFPILMTRIEGQTCKYFSALVNADGLDGFTIAGKGTIDGNGYHYWEEFWIRRKWNPQCTNKDEQRPRLVYISNSHNVTVQDVKLVNSPFWTNHLYNSDHVRYLDCYIYSPTKGVKAPSSDAIDIDVCHDVIIDGCYMSVNDDAVAIKGGKGTWADKAPENGPNFNILIQNCKYGVVHGCLTLGSESVYDRNIVLRNIEVDNANRVLWLKMRPDTPQHYEYVTVDNISGTTGSFLVVRPWTQFFQPEDRKDMPLSQCNNIVMTNIQMECKNFFDVGTSDKYSLCDFTFKNINVKDQKKAFDKNMIDNTVVENVVIN
;
A
#
# COMPACT_ATOMS: atom_id res chain seq x y z
N MET A 1 50.53 18.32 -8.16
CA MET A 1 50.19 17.41 -7.01
C MET A 1 49.24 18.00 -5.97
N LYS A 2 49.12 19.31 -5.77
CA LYS A 2 48.19 19.93 -4.79
C LYS A 2 46.73 20.11 -5.25
N MET A 3 46.47 20.20 -6.54
CA MET A 3 45.09 20.34 -7.08
C MET A 3 44.33 19.01 -7.15
N THR A 4 44.99 17.87 -7.28
CA THR A 4 44.34 16.54 -7.35
C THR A 4 43.91 16.05 -5.96
N MET A 5 44.58 16.47 -4.89
CA MET A 5 44.17 16.12 -3.52
C MET A 5 42.93 16.87 -3.03
N ILE A 6 42.70 18.12 -3.50
CA ILE A 6 41.50 18.89 -3.11
C ILE A 6 40.24 18.35 -3.82
N ALA A 7 40.37 17.88 -5.05
CA ALA A 7 39.26 17.25 -5.79
C ALA A 7 38.82 15.91 -5.18
N CYS A 8 39.78 15.09 -4.68
CA CYS A 8 39.46 13.81 -4.01
C CYS A 8 38.84 14.02 -2.63
N VAL A 9 39.24 15.07 -1.89
CA VAL A 9 38.63 15.38 -0.59
C VAL A 9 37.20 15.92 -0.72
N ILE A 10 36.92 16.76 -1.76
CA ILE A 10 35.56 17.27 -2.02
C ILE A 10 34.64 16.16 -2.53
N ALA A 11 35.15 15.24 -3.37
CA ALA A 11 34.37 14.07 -3.82
C ALA A 11 34.08 13.06 -2.67
N ALA A 12 35.02 12.87 -1.73
CA ALA A 12 34.78 12.05 -0.55
C ALA A 12 33.77 12.66 0.43
N PHE A 13 33.79 14.01 0.61
CA PHE A 13 32.79 14.69 1.43
C PHE A 13 31.41 14.72 0.78
N ALA A 14 31.30 14.82 -0.54
CA ALA A 14 30.03 14.78 -1.26
C ALA A 14 29.40 13.39 -1.31
N ALA A 15 30.22 12.31 -1.21
CA ALA A 15 29.73 10.93 -1.14
C ALA A 15 29.35 10.49 0.29
N LEU A 16 29.89 11.12 1.33
CA LEU A 16 29.55 10.80 2.74
C LEU A 16 28.29 11.49 3.24
N MET A 17 27.95 12.69 2.74
CA MET A 17 26.75 13.42 3.17
C MET A 17 25.41 12.70 2.91
N PRO A 18 25.17 12.03 1.79
CA PRO A 18 23.92 11.29 1.58
C PRO A 18 23.76 10.06 2.49
N VAL A 19 24.87 9.40 2.86
CA VAL A 19 24.85 8.21 3.73
C VAL A 19 24.57 8.60 5.19
N GLU A 20 25.16 9.66 5.69
CA GLU A 20 24.89 10.16 7.05
C GLU A 20 23.47 10.71 7.20
N ALA A 21 22.96 11.44 6.21
CA ALA A 21 21.59 11.95 6.22
C ALA A 21 20.55 10.81 6.17
N GLY A 22 20.79 9.77 5.38
CA GLY A 22 19.95 8.57 5.34
C GLY A 22 19.92 7.80 6.66
N ALA A 23 21.08 7.66 7.31
CA ALA A 23 21.16 7.00 8.62
C ALA A 23 20.41 7.76 9.71
N GLN A 24 20.52 9.10 9.75
CA GLN A 24 19.77 9.95 10.68
C GLN A 24 18.25 9.90 10.44
N ASN A 25 17.81 9.87 9.19
CA ASN A 25 16.38 9.75 8.85
C ASN A 25 15.82 8.40 9.35
N ASN A 26 16.53 7.31 9.14
CA ASN A 26 16.12 5.98 9.59
C ASN A 26 16.06 5.89 11.13
N GLU A 27 17.00 6.52 11.86
CA GLU A 27 16.98 6.56 13.31
C GLU A 27 15.76 7.36 13.82
N LYS A 28 15.47 8.51 13.19
CA LYS A 28 14.31 9.33 13.55
C LYS A 28 12.99 8.60 13.27
N GLN A 29 12.89 7.89 12.16
CA GLN A 29 11.72 7.07 11.83
C GLN A 29 11.52 5.95 12.86
N ARG A 30 12.58 5.28 13.32
CA ARG A 30 12.49 4.26 14.39
C ARG A 30 12.02 4.86 15.70
N GLU A 31 12.58 5.99 16.13
CA GLU A 31 12.12 6.69 17.34
C GLU A 31 10.61 6.97 17.29
N ILE A 32 10.12 7.46 16.15
CA ILE A 32 8.70 7.82 15.99
C ILE A 32 7.83 6.56 16.05
N ILE A 33 8.18 5.52 15.30
CA ILE A 33 7.36 4.31 15.22
C ILE A 33 7.31 3.55 16.54
N ASP A 34 8.40 3.53 17.30
CA ASP A 34 8.46 2.90 18.63
C ASP A 34 7.49 3.56 19.62
N VAL A 35 7.38 4.90 19.59
CA VAL A 35 6.46 5.62 20.45
C VAL A 35 5.01 5.39 19.99
N VAL A 36 4.75 5.36 18.68
CA VAL A 36 3.43 5.08 18.11
C VAL A 36 2.97 3.66 18.46
N HIS A 37 3.84 2.65 18.32
CA HIS A 37 3.53 1.28 18.72
C HIS A 37 3.14 1.19 20.19
N ARG A 38 3.90 1.82 21.08
CA ARG A 38 3.61 1.83 22.53
C ARG A 38 2.20 2.35 22.83
N THR A 39 1.79 3.45 22.19
CA THR A 39 0.46 4.02 22.42
C THR A 39 -0.65 3.21 21.78
N ASN A 40 -0.42 2.71 20.56
CA ASN A 40 -1.42 1.90 19.86
C ASN A 40 -1.61 0.54 20.53
N ASP A 41 -0.53 -0.12 20.96
CA ASP A 41 -0.61 -1.39 21.67
C ASP A 41 -1.32 -1.27 23.02
N TYR A 42 -1.03 -0.21 23.78
CA TYR A 42 -1.79 0.10 25.00
C TYR A 42 -3.29 0.23 24.70
N PHE A 43 -3.65 0.97 23.65
CA PHE A 43 -5.04 1.18 23.29
C PHE A 43 -5.74 -0.12 22.87
N MET A 44 -5.13 -0.89 21.95
CA MET A 44 -5.69 -2.16 21.46
C MET A 44 -5.79 -3.21 22.59
N GLN A 45 -4.84 -3.24 23.51
CA GLN A 45 -4.89 -4.13 24.66
C GLN A 45 -6.03 -3.74 25.62
N LYS A 46 -6.17 -2.46 25.91
CA LYS A 46 -7.22 -1.94 26.81
C LYS A 46 -8.63 -2.12 26.24
N TYR A 47 -8.77 -1.94 24.94
CA TYR A 47 -10.02 -2.08 24.18
C TYR A 47 -9.98 -3.28 23.27
N SER A 48 -9.57 -4.45 23.80
CA SER A 48 -9.33 -5.67 23.01
C SER A 48 -10.54 -6.16 22.18
N ASP A 49 -11.75 -5.78 22.57
CA ASP A 49 -12.95 -5.99 21.77
C ASP A 49 -13.46 -4.65 21.20
N PRO A 50 -13.23 -4.39 19.89
CA PRO A 50 -13.58 -3.12 19.26
C PRO A 50 -15.09 -2.87 19.16
N THR A 51 -15.91 -3.90 19.34
CA THR A 51 -17.37 -3.82 19.22
C THR A 51 -18.05 -3.29 20.48
N LYS A 52 -17.35 -3.33 21.63
CA LYS A 52 -17.92 -2.96 22.92
C LYS A 52 -18.20 -1.47 23.02
N ASP A 53 -19.41 -1.16 23.48
CA ASP A 53 -19.81 0.18 23.83
C ASP A 53 -19.02 0.71 25.03
N THR A 54 -18.85 2.04 25.08
CA THR A 54 -18.23 2.74 26.20
C THR A 54 -19.33 3.41 27.05
N PHE A 55 -19.23 3.31 28.36
CA PHE A 55 -20.13 4.03 29.25
C PHE A 55 -19.50 5.34 29.73
N VAL A 56 -20.05 6.46 29.26
CA VAL A 56 -19.69 7.80 29.73
C VAL A 56 -21.00 8.57 29.95
N LYS A 57 -21.44 8.66 31.20
CA LYS A 57 -22.77 9.22 31.62
C LYS A 57 -23.97 8.45 31.05
N LYS A 58 -23.84 7.90 29.88
CA LYS A 58 -24.76 7.00 29.17
C LYS A 58 -23.99 6.04 28.27
N VAL A 59 -24.65 5.02 27.76
CA VAL A 59 -24.04 4.12 26.77
C VAL A 59 -23.70 4.89 25.50
N ARG A 60 -22.47 4.68 25.00
CA ARG A 60 -21.95 5.25 23.76
C ARG A 60 -21.50 4.11 22.86
N THR A 61 -22.16 3.95 21.74
CA THR A 61 -21.79 2.94 20.75
C THR A 61 -20.37 3.17 20.24
N SER A 62 -19.65 2.09 19.95
CA SER A 62 -18.22 2.15 19.58
C SER A 62 -17.97 2.80 18.20
N ASN A 63 -19.00 3.15 17.42
CA ASN A 63 -18.87 3.96 16.19
C ASN A 63 -19.18 5.47 16.40
N LEU A 64 -19.14 5.95 17.63
CA LEU A 64 -19.14 7.39 17.92
C LEU A 64 -17.87 8.04 17.37
N TRP A 65 -17.94 9.32 17.01
CA TRP A 65 -16.84 10.09 16.44
C TRP A 65 -15.51 9.95 17.22
N THR A 66 -15.55 9.84 18.54
CA THR A 66 -14.36 9.68 19.38
C THR A 66 -13.55 8.44 18.96
N ARG A 67 -14.23 7.31 18.85
CA ARG A 67 -13.62 6.05 18.42
C ARG A 67 -13.32 6.06 16.91
N ALA A 68 -14.14 6.72 16.09
CA ALA A 68 -13.90 6.84 14.65
C ALA A 68 -12.56 7.54 14.35
N VAL A 69 -12.23 8.62 15.09
CA VAL A 69 -10.95 9.32 14.97
C VAL A 69 -9.76 8.43 15.34
N TYR A 70 -9.91 7.51 16.31
CA TYR A 70 -8.86 6.52 16.56
C TYR A 70 -8.58 5.67 15.31
N TYR A 71 -9.63 5.19 14.63
CA TYR A 71 -9.46 4.40 13.41
C TYR A 71 -8.88 5.22 12.25
N GLU A 72 -9.14 6.52 12.17
CA GLU A 72 -8.45 7.40 11.20
C GLU A 72 -6.92 7.36 11.43
N GLY A 73 -6.49 7.44 12.69
CA GLY A 73 -5.09 7.29 13.08
C GLY A 73 -4.55 5.89 12.78
N LEU A 74 -5.32 4.84 13.10
CA LEU A 74 -4.92 3.45 12.85
C LEU A 74 -4.74 3.16 11.36
N MET A 75 -5.58 3.70 10.48
CA MET A 75 -5.41 3.55 9.02
C MET A 75 -4.19 4.32 8.51
N ALA A 76 -3.88 5.48 9.08
CA ALA A 76 -2.66 6.20 8.76
C ALA A 76 -1.40 5.43 9.22
N LEU A 77 -1.45 4.76 10.39
CA LEU A 77 -0.38 3.88 10.86
C LEU A 77 -0.21 2.67 9.95
N TYR A 78 -1.31 2.03 9.54
CA TYR A 78 -1.28 0.90 8.62
C TYR A 78 -0.55 1.22 7.31
N ASP A 79 -0.69 2.43 6.79
CA ASP A 79 -0.02 2.84 5.55
C ASP A 79 1.53 2.85 5.66
N ILE A 80 2.10 3.07 6.85
CA ILE A 80 3.56 3.08 7.05
C ILE A 80 4.08 1.81 7.73
N ASP A 81 3.23 1.09 8.44
CA ASP A 81 3.51 -0.14 9.19
C ASP A 81 2.33 -1.12 9.03
N PRO A 82 2.23 -1.84 7.91
CA PRO A 82 1.08 -2.64 7.55
C PRO A 82 1.01 -3.95 8.35
N GLN A 83 0.44 -3.90 9.55
CA GLN A 83 0.18 -5.09 10.36
C GLN A 83 -1.26 -5.56 10.19
N GLN A 84 -1.46 -6.86 9.89
CA GLN A 84 -2.79 -7.43 9.66
C GLN A 84 -3.73 -7.23 10.86
N ARG A 85 -3.21 -7.28 12.08
CA ARG A 85 -4.01 -7.04 13.30
C ARG A 85 -4.75 -5.68 13.31
N TYR A 86 -4.23 -4.68 12.62
CA TYR A 86 -4.89 -3.36 12.52
C TYR A 86 -6.14 -3.45 11.63
N LEU A 87 -6.04 -4.20 10.54
CA LEU A 87 -7.16 -4.45 9.64
C LEU A 87 -8.21 -5.34 10.29
N ASP A 88 -7.81 -6.44 10.93
CA ASP A 88 -8.72 -7.35 11.62
C ASP A 88 -9.52 -6.63 12.72
N TYR A 89 -8.83 -5.78 13.47
CA TYR A 89 -9.46 -4.96 14.51
C TYR A 89 -10.47 -3.97 13.94
N THR A 90 -10.11 -3.31 12.82
CA THR A 90 -10.97 -2.34 12.13
C THR A 90 -12.14 -3.02 11.44
N ASP A 91 -11.91 -4.14 10.74
CA ASP A 91 -12.97 -4.87 10.03
C ASP A 91 -13.97 -5.47 11.01
N LYS A 92 -13.51 -6.05 12.14
CA LYS A 92 -14.41 -6.53 13.20
C LYS A 92 -15.33 -5.42 13.74
N TRP A 93 -14.81 -4.21 13.90
CA TRP A 93 -15.59 -3.04 14.30
C TRP A 93 -16.58 -2.60 13.22
N ALA A 94 -16.14 -2.48 11.97
CA ALA A 94 -16.96 -2.04 10.86
C ALA A 94 -18.09 -3.03 10.53
N ASP A 95 -17.79 -4.34 10.54
CA ASP A 95 -18.76 -5.42 10.32
C ASP A 95 -19.85 -5.43 11.42
N TYR A 96 -19.46 -5.25 12.69
CA TYR A 96 -20.42 -5.14 13.79
C TYR A 96 -21.39 -3.97 13.57
N HIS A 97 -20.90 -2.84 13.09
CA HIS A 97 -21.70 -1.66 12.76
C HIS A 97 -22.31 -1.69 11.35
N LYS A 98 -22.16 -2.83 10.63
CA LYS A 98 -22.76 -3.05 9.29
C LYS A 98 -22.39 -1.96 8.28
N TRP A 99 -21.20 -1.38 8.40
CA TRP A 99 -20.66 -0.35 7.49
C TRP A 99 -21.60 0.86 7.33
N THR A 100 -22.36 1.22 8.38
CA THR A 100 -23.34 2.31 8.34
C THR A 100 -22.96 3.45 9.29
N ALA A 101 -23.45 4.66 8.98
CA ALA A 101 -23.38 5.77 9.91
C ALA A 101 -23.98 5.38 11.27
N ARG A 102 -23.50 6.00 12.35
CA ARG A 102 -24.05 5.74 13.68
C ARG A 102 -25.53 6.06 13.71
N ASN A 103 -26.30 5.28 14.45
CA ASN A 103 -27.76 5.28 14.55
C ASN A 103 -28.48 4.76 13.30
N SER A 104 -28.30 5.35 12.12
CA SER A 104 -28.91 4.87 10.86
C SER A 104 -28.37 5.61 9.64
N VAL A 105 -28.73 5.14 8.44
CA VAL A 105 -28.47 5.84 7.17
C VAL A 105 -29.19 7.19 7.06
N ASN A 106 -30.21 7.44 7.88
CA ASN A 106 -30.95 8.71 7.89
C ASN A 106 -30.38 9.75 8.87
N ASP A 107 -29.31 9.40 9.61
CA ASP A 107 -28.68 10.32 10.55
C ASP A 107 -27.82 11.35 9.81
N MET A 108 -28.07 12.63 10.07
CA MET A 108 -27.43 13.77 9.42
C MET A 108 -26.48 14.52 10.35
N ASP A 109 -26.27 14.02 11.58
CA ASP A 109 -25.31 14.59 12.52
C ASP A 109 -23.90 14.22 12.09
N ALA A 110 -23.02 15.22 11.97
CA ALA A 110 -21.66 15.04 11.53
C ALA A 110 -20.87 14.07 12.43
N ASP A 111 -21.08 14.11 13.75
CA ASP A 111 -20.44 13.21 14.71
C ASP A 111 -20.80 11.74 14.44
N ASN A 112 -22.00 11.48 13.93
CA ASN A 112 -22.48 10.15 13.61
C ASN A 112 -22.06 9.67 12.20
N GLN A 113 -21.67 10.61 11.33
CA GLN A 113 -21.14 10.31 10.00
C GLN A 113 -19.62 9.99 10.02
N CYS A 114 -18.89 10.42 11.05
CA CYS A 114 -17.43 10.36 11.13
C CYS A 114 -16.85 8.96 10.84
N CYS A 115 -17.48 7.90 11.34
CA CYS A 115 -17.02 6.52 11.15
C CYS A 115 -16.93 6.10 9.68
N GLN A 116 -17.67 6.74 8.79
CA GLN A 116 -17.69 6.43 7.37
C GLN A 116 -16.37 6.79 6.67
N GLN A 117 -15.55 7.70 7.22
CA GLN A 117 -14.22 7.97 6.70
C GLN A 117 -13.37 6.68 6.68
N THR A 118 -13.31 5.98 7.80
CA THR A 118 -12.60 4.71 7.93
C THR A 118 -13.19 3.61 7.04
N TYR A 119 -14.52 3.56 6.88
CA TYR A 119 -15.15 2.58 5.99
C TYR A 119 -14.69 2.76 4.54
N ILE A 120 -14.60 4.00 4.07
CA ILE A 120 -14.10 4.30 2.72
C ILE A 120 -12.63 3.91 2.60
N ASP A 121 -11.78 4.25 3.58
CA ASP A 121 -10.37 3.89 3.59
C ASP A 121 -10.19 2.36 3.50
N ARG A 122 -10.94 1.59 4.30
CA ARG A 122 -10.92 0.13 4.24
C ARG A 122 -11.42 -0.45 2.92
N HIS A 123 -12.43 0.17 2.30
CA HIS A 123 -12.89 -0.23 0.97
C HIS A 123 -11.77 -0.08 -0.07
N VAL A 124 -11.07 1.06 -0.07
CA VAL A 124 -9.95 1.31 -0.98
C VAL A 124 -8.81 0.32 -0.73
N GLN A 125 -8.38 0.16 0.51
CA GLN A 125 -7.30 -0.76 0.90
C GLN A 125 -7.60 -2.23 0.56
N SER A 126 -8.86 -2.64 0.60
CA SER A 126 -9.28 -4.01 0.26
C SER A 126 -9.48 -4.27 -1.23
N GLY A 127 -9.01 -3.36 -2.11
CA GLY A 127 -9.27 -3.48 -3.54
C GLY A 127 -10.73 -3.33 -3.92
N LYS A 128 -11.49 -2.49 -3.17
CA LYS A 128 -12.91 -2.20 -3.40
C LYS A 128 -13.87 -3.38 -3.12
N LYS A 129 -13.49 -4.29 -2.22
CA LYS A 129 -14.30 -5.48 -1.86
C LYS A 129 -15.38 -5.23 -0.79
N LYS A 130 -15.38 -4.06 -0.11
CA LYS A 130 -16.36 -3.74 0.94
C LYS A 130 -17.60 -3.05 0.36
N ASP A 131 -18.79 -3.35 0.89
CA ASP A 131 -20.03 -2.72 0.42
C ASP A 131 -20.19 -1.29 0.96
N MET A 132 -20.23 -0.32 0.06
CA MET A 132 -20.40 1.11 0.38
C MET A 132 -21.84 1.61 0.17
N SER A 133 -22.80 0.74 -0.06
CA SER A 133 -24.20 1.12 -0.31
C SER A 133 -24.81 1.95 0.83
N LYS A 134 -24.48 1.62 2.09
CA LYS A 134 -24.97 2.34 3.28
C LYS A 134 -24.34 3.73 3.42
N VAL A 135 -23.07 3.88 3.06
CA VAL A 135 -22.40 5.19 3.00
C VAL A 135 -23.09 6.05 1.95
N LYS A 136 -23.30 5.50 0.74
CA LYS A 136 -24.04 6.21 -0.33
C LYS A 136 -25.43 6.67 0.11
N GLU A 137 -26.21 5.76 0.69
CA GLU A 137 -27.57 6.03 1.15
C GLU A 137 -27.61 7.17 2.18
N ASN A 138 -26.64 7.19 3.12
CA ASN A 138 -26.55 8.25 4.12
C ASN A 138 -26.21 9.63 3.50
N LEU A 139 -25.22 9.67 2.60
CA LEU A 139 -24.83 10.92 1.95
C LEU A 139 -25.96 11.46 1.04
N ASP A 140 -26.56 10.60 0.24
CA ASP A 140 -27.68 10.96 -0.64
C ASP A 140 -28.90 11.45 0.16
N HIS A 141 -29.20 10.82 1.31
CA HIS A 141 -30.29 11.24 2.19
C HIS A 141 -30.12 12.70 2.66
N GLN A 142 -28.95 13.06 3.16
CA GLN A 142 -28.67 14.42 3.60
C GLN A 142 -28.68 15.41 2.44
N MET A 143 -28.09 15.07 1.29
CA MET A 143 -28.06 15.92 0.09
C MET A 143 -29.47 16.18 -0.45
N ALA A 144 -30.37 15.21 -0.39
CA ALA A 144 -31.76 15.32 -0.85
C ALA A 144 -32.57 16.40 -0.11
N THR A 145 -32.11 16.81 1.08
CA THR A 145 -32.76 17.91 1.83
C THR A 145 -32.56 19.28 1.17
N GLY A 146 -31.59 19.44 0.32
CA GLY A 146 -31.19 20.71 -0.31
C GLY A 146 -30.61 21.74 0.66
N LYS A 147 -30.33 21.36 1.92
CA LYS A 147 -29.80 22.26 2.97
C LYS A 147 -28.32 22.05 3.20
N TYR A 148 -27.58 23.14 3.38
CA TYR A 148 -26.14 23.14 3.70
C TYR A 148 -25.85 23.52 5.16
N SER A 149 -26.87 23.76 5.96
CA SER A 149 -26.77 24.36 7.31
C SER A 149 -26.67 23.36 8.45
N TYR A 150 -26.15 22.15 8.18
CA TYR A 150 -26.02 21.11 9.22
C TYR A 150 -24.79 21.29 10.08
N TRP A 151 -23.72 21.86 9.54
CA TRP A 151 -22.44 22.01 10.24
C TRP A 151 -22.39 23.33 11.03
N THR A 152 -23.10 23.34 12.17
CA THR A 152 -23.28 24.53 13.00
C THR A 152 -22.12 24.76 13.99
N TRP A 153 -21.13 23.89 13.99
CA TRP A 153 -19.90 23.94 14.79
C TRP A 153 -18.72 23.41 13.98
N ILE A 154 -17.53 23.94 14.28
CA ILE A 154 -16.34 23.67 13.45
C ILE A 154 -15.86 22.22 13.48
N ASP A 155 -16.14 21.47 14.57
CA ASP A 155 -15.80 20.04 14.66
C ASP A 155 -16.51 19.24 13.56
N ALA A 156 -17.75 19.62 13.21
CA ALA A 156 -18.52 18.99 12.15
C ALA A 156 -17.80 18.98 10.79
N ILE A 157 -16.93 19.98 10.54
CA ILE A 157 -16.13 20.05 9.32
C ILE A 157 -15.20 18.82 9.22
N GLN A 158 -14.50 18.46 10.32
CA GLN A 158 -13.65 17.24 10.33
C GLN A 158 -14.49 15.96 10.32
N MET A 159 -15.63 15.95 11.02
CA MET A 159 -16.41 14.73 11.18
C MET A 159 -17.11 14.31 9.88
N ALA A 160 -17.58 15.25 9.07
CA ALA A 160 -18.38 14.95 7.90
C ALA A 160 -17.73 15.31 6.56
N MET A 161 -17.07 16.46 6.40
CA MET A 161 -16.57 16.93 5.11
C MET A 161 -15.64 15.92 4.41
N PRO A 162 -14.69 15.26 5.09
CA PRO A 162 -13.83 14.25 4.45
C PRO A 162 -14.60 13.01 3.98
N VAL A 163 -15.75 12.67 4.55
CA VAL A 163 -16.59 11.54 4.08
C VAL A 163 -17.04 11.80 2.63
N TYR A 164 -17.58 12.99 2.37
CA TYR A 164 -18.01 13.38 1.03
C TYR A 164 -16.85 13.48 0.05
N ALA A 165 -15.72 14.06 0.49
CA ALA A 165 -14.54 14.21 -0.34
C ALA A 165 -13.88 12.87 -0.70
N LYS A 166 -13.79 11.92 0.22
CA LYS A 166 -13.31 10.55 -0.05
C LYS A 166 -14.28 9.78 -0.94
N TYR A 167 -15.58 10.01 -0.80
CA TYR A 167 -16.57 9.30 -1.59
C TYR A 167 -16.52 9.65 -3.10
N ILE A 168 -16.07 10.86 -3.46
CA ILE A 168 -15.84 11.22 -4.87
C ILE A 168 -14.75 10.36 -5.51
N GLN A 169 -13.73 9.93 -4.75
CA GLN A 169 -12.67 9.04 -5.27
C GLN A 169 -13.21 7.66 -5.68
N LEU A 170 -14.33 7.23 -5.09
CA LEU A 170 -14.98 5.97 -5.42
C LEU A 170 -15.89 6.08 -6.65
N THR A 171 -16.55 7.21 -6.83
CA THR A 171 -17.64 7.37 -7.79
C THR A 171 -17.32 8.29 -8.96
N GLY A 172 -16.37 9.21 -8.80
CA GLY A 172 -16.12 10.32 -9.74
C GLY A 172 -17.24 11.39 -9.74
N GLU A 173 -18.29 11.25 -8.93
CA GLU A 173 -19.45 12.16 -8.94
C GLU A 173 -19.19 13.44 -8.15
N ARG A 174 -18.88 14.52 -8.85
CA ARG A 174 -18.56 15.84 -8.27
C ARG A 174 -19.61 16.37 -7.28
N LYS A 175 -20.88 16.00 -7.42
CA LYS A 175 -22.00 16.46 -6.57
C LYS A 175 -21.73 16.30 -5.07
N TYR A 176 -20.98 15.25 -4.66
CA TYR A 176 -20.64 15.02 -3.26
C TYR A 176 -19.70 16.09 -2.72
N LEU A 177 -18.65 16.42 -3.48
CA LEU A 177 -17.74 17.50 -3.12
C LEU A 177 -18.43 18.87 -3.12
N ASP A 178 -19.26 19.14 -4.13
CA ASP A 178 -19.99 20.41 -4.24
C ASP A 178 -20.88 20.63 -3.01
N TYR A 179 -21.55 19.58 -2.53
CA TYR A 179 -22.33 19.63 -1.29
C TYR A 179 -21.45 19.94 -0.07
N ALA A 180 -20.35 19.24 0.09
CA ALA A 180 -19.39 19.45 1.18
C ALA A 180 -18.81 20.88 1.17
N MET A 181 -18.41 21.37 0.01
CA MET A 181 -17.88 22.73 -0.16
C MET A 181 -18.91 23.81 0.13
N ASN A 182 -20.17 23.61 -0.27
CA ASN A 182 -21.24 24.54 0.07
C ASN A 182 -21.52 24.57 1.58
N SER A 183 -21.51 23.42 2.25
CA SER A 183 -21.65 23.32 3.70
C SER A 183 -20.46 23.97 4.43
N TYR A 184 -19.23 23.75 3.96
CA TYR A 184 -18.03 24.41 4.49
C TYR A 184 -18.12 25.94 4.34
N LYS A 185 -18.45 26.43 3.14
CA LYS A 185 -18.60 27.87 2.87
C LYS A 185 -19.70 28.50 3.71
N TRP A 186 -20.78 27.78 3.97
CA TRP A 186 -21.84 28.23 4.87
C TRP A 186 -21.36 28.42 6.32
N SER A 187 -20.67 27.43 6.91
CA SER A 187 -20.10 27.55 8.25
C SER A 187 -19.04 28.65 8.32
N ARG A 188 -18.19 28.71 7.30
CA ARG A 188 -17.07 29.65 7.20
C ARG A 188 -17.50 31.11 7.10
N ASP A 189 -18.50 31.41 6.26
CA ASP A 189 -18.79 32.78 5.82
C ASP A 189 -20.19 33.28 6.22
N THR A 190 -21.15 32.40 6.55
CA THR A 190 -22.57 32.75 6.74
C THR A 190 -23.03 32.59 8.19
N LEU A 191 -22.75 31.45 8.80
CA LEU A 191 -23.21 31.16 10.15
C LEU A 191 -22.72 32.21 11.16
N ALA A 192 -23.64 32.93 11.78
CA ALA A 192 -23.38 34.03 12.75
C ALA A 192 -22.40 35.10 12.21
N GLY A 193 -22.44 35.39 10.91
CA GLY A 193 -21.54 36.34 10.25
C GLY A 193 -20.20 35.69 9.80
N GLY A 194 -20.10 34.38 9.93
CA GLY A 194 -18.92 33.54 9.57
C GLY A 194 -18.13 33.11 10.78
N LEU A 195 -17.85 31.80 10.89
CA LEU A 195 -17.02 31.25 11.97
C LEU A 195 -15.51 31.43 11.73
N PHE A 196 -15.08 31.78 10.52
CA PHE A 196 -13.68 32.01 10.21
C PHE A 196 -13.30 33.48 10.37
N ASN A 197 -12.47 33.79 11.34
CA ASN A 197 -11.91 35.13 11.46
C ASN A 197 -10.85 35.37 10.37
N LYS A 198 -11.25 35.98 9.27
CA LYS A 198 -10.37 36.23 8.12
C LYS A 198 -9.14 37.11 8.45
N LYS A 199 -9.22 37.94 9.50
CA LYS A 199 -8.12 38.82 9.96
C LYS A 199 -7.10 38.03 10.77
N GLU A 200 -7.54 37.19 11.71
CA GLU A 200 -6.66 36.45 12.61
C GLU A 200 -6.28 35.07 12.09
N GLY A 201 -7.03 34.51 11.12
CA GLY A 201 -6.77 33.20 10.52
C GLY A 201 -7.11 32.02 11.41
N LEU A 202 -8.02 32.20 12.35
CA LEU A 202 -8.47 31.21 13.31
C LEU A 202 -9.99 31.13 13.31
N TRP A 203 -10.55 30.07 13.89
CA TRP A 203 -11.98 29.78 13.90
C TRP A 203 -12.57 29.88 15.29
N TRP A 204 -13.69 30.56 15.41
CA TRP A 204 -14.61 30.41 16.55
C TRP A 204 -15.33 29.07 16.45
N ARG A 205 -15.55 28.40 17.60
CA ARG A 205 -16.11 27.04 17.61
C ARG A 205 -17.52 26.97 17.02
N ASP A 206 -18.40 27.89 17.43
CA ASP A 206 -19.77 28.04 16.95
C ASP A 206 -20.28 29.47 17.18
N LYS A 207 -21.59 29.70 16.93
CA LYS A 207 -22.23 31.00 17.06
C LYS A 207 -22.11 31.61 18.46
N ASP A 208 -21.94 30.79 19.50
CA ASP A 208 -21.89 31.25 20.90
C ASP A 208 -20.55 31.90 21.25
N TYR A 209 -19.47 31.66 20.44
CA TYR A 209 -18.13 32.18 20.66
C TYR A 209 -17.70 33.29 19.71
N VAL A 210 -18.53 33.65 18.72
CA VAL A 210 -18.28 34.84 17.90
C VAL A 210 -18.46 36.10 18.75
N PRO A 211 -17.87 37.28 18.37
CA PRO A 211 -18.13 38.52 19.06
C PRO A 211 -19.62 38.83 19.23
N PRO A 212 -20.07 39.27 20.40
CA PRO A 212 -19.27 39.95 21.44
C PRO A 212 -18.56 39.04 22.46
N TYR A 213 -18.65 37.69 22.36
CA TYR A 213 -17.98 36.82 23.31
C TYR A 213 -16.46 37.10 23.34
N LYS A 214 -15.90 37.15 24.57
CA LYS A 214 -14.45 37.32 24.82
C LYS A 214 -14.02 36.46 25.99
N GLU A 215 -12.76 36.03 25.96
CA GLU A 215 -12.06 35.48 27.12
C GLU A 215 -11.83 36.52 28.21
N LYS A 216 -11.44 36.09 29.41
CA LYS A 216 -11.24 36.97 30.58
C LYS A 216 -10.23 38.10 30.33
N ASP A 217 -9.26 37.89 29.46
CA ASP A 217 -8.26 38.88 29.04
C ASP A 217 -8.70 39.77 27.86
N GLY A 218 -9.96 39.72 27.47
CA GLY A 218 -10.55 40.51 26.38
C GLY A 218 -10.23 39.97 24.97
N LYS A 219 -9.51 38.85 24.83
CA LYS A 219 -9.20 38.25 23.54
C LYS A 219 -10.34 37.39 23.01
N ASN A 220 -10.27 37.06 21.74
CA ASN A 220 -11.19 36.11 21.12
C ASN A 220 -10.96 34.68 21.68
N CYS A 221 -12.01 33.89 21.81
CA CYS A 221 -11.92 32.49 22.20
C CYS A 221 -11.65 31.63 20.96
N TYR A 222 -10.44 31.09 20.85
CA TYR A 222 -10.07 30.14 19.80
C TYR A 222 -9.61 28.84 20.46
N TRP A 223 -10.50 27.86 20.48
CA TRP A 223 -10.22 26.56 21.08
C TRP A 223 -9.21 25.75 20.22
N SER A 224 -8.17 25.23 20.87
CA SER A 224 -7.06 24.53 20.22
C SER A 224 -7.53 23.33 19.40
N ARG A 225 -8.15 22.33 20.04
CA ARG A 225 -8.63 21.13 19.36
C ARG A 225 -9.67 21.45 18.26
N GLY A 226 -10.58 22.39 18.48
CA GLY A 226 -11.55 22.81 17.46
C GLY A 226 -10.88 23.36 16.20
N ASN A 227 -9.87 24.21 16.34
CA ASN A 227 -9.04 24.68 15.22
C ASN A 227 -8.22 23.55 14.61
N GLY A 228 -7.75 22.60 15.41
CA GLY A 228 -7.07 21.40 14.95
C GLY A 228 -7.95 20.54 14.04
N TRP A 229 -9.23 20.39 14.38
CA TRP A 229 -10.17 19.67 13.53
C TRP A 229 -10.32 20.29 12.15
N VAL A 230 -10.55 21.59 12.08
CA VAL A 230 -10.64 22.26 10.77
C VAL A 230 -9.36 22.11 9.98
N TYR A 231 -8.21 22.29 10.65
CA TYR A 231 -6.90 22.19 10.00
C TYR A 231 -6.65 20.80 9.41
N ALA A 232 -7.01 19.74 10.14
CA ALA A 232 -6.95 18.36 9.66
C ALA A 232 -7.95 18.09 8.51
N ALA A 233 -9.17 18.60 8.60
CA ALA A 233 -10.16 18.45 7.54
C ALA A 233 -9.69 19.06 6.22
N LEU A 234 -9.06 20.24 6.25
CA LEU A 234 -8.51 20.86 5.04
C LEU A 234 -7.47 19.95 4.37
N VAL A 235 -6.58 19.31 5.15
CA VAL A 235 -5.61 18.33 4.63
C VAL A 235 -6.34 17.16 3.98
N ARG A 236 -7.24 16.50 4.71
CA ARG A 236 -7.92 15.28 4.28
C ARG A 236 -8.77 15.48 3.02
N VAL A 237 -9.32 16.66 2.84
CA VAL A 237 -10.06 17.00 1.60
C VAL A 237 -9.12 17.32 0.45
N MET A 238 -8.07 18.11 0.69
CA MET A 238 -7.10 18.42 -0.35
C MET A 238 -6.36 17.17 -0.88
N GLU A 239 -6.17 16.14 -0.05
CA GLU A 239 -5.59 14.85 -0.50
C GLU A 239 -6.48 14.11 -1.50
N THR A 240 -7.77 14.39 -1.56
CA THR A 240 -8.69 13.76 -2.52
C THR A 240 -8.76 14.48 -3.87
N LEU A 241 -8.13 15.64 -4.01
CA LEU A 241 -8.29 16.54 -5.15
C LEU A 241 -6.97 16.77 -5.88
N PRO A 242 -6.98 16.90 -7.21
CA PRO A 242 -5.82 17.37 -7.93
C PRO A 242 -5.52 18.84 -7.57
N ALA A 243 -4.25 19.21 -7.55
CA ALA A 243 -3.82 20.56 -7.18
C ALA A 243 -4.37 21.66 -8.12
N SER A 244 -4.79 21.30 -9.33
CA SER A 244 -5.44 22.20 -10.31
C SER A 244 -6.91 22.47 -10.01
N ASP A 245 -7.52 21.72 -9.10
CA ASP A 245 -8.94 21.87 -8.76
C ASP A 245 -9.21 23.21 -8.08
N PRO A 246 -10.24 23.98 -8.48
CA PRO A 246 -10.58 25.27 -7.87
C PRO A 246 -10.86 25.18 -6.36
N ASP A 247 -11.51 24.10 -5.90
CA ASP A 247 -11.79 23.89 -4.47
C ASP A 247 -10.53 23.53 -3.70
N TYR A 248 -9.57 22.78 -4.29
CA TYR A 248 -8.24 22.63 -3.72
C TYR A 248 -7.57 23.97 -3.46
N GLN A 249 -7.57 24.89 -4.44
CA GLN A 249 -6.95 26.21 -4.31
C GLN A 249 -7.67 27.08 -3.26
N TYR A 250 -9.01 26.95 -3.15
CA TYR A 250 -9.79 27.64 -2.14
C TYR A 250 -9.42 27.17 -0.72
N LEU A 251 -9.38 25.86 -0.48
CA LEU A 251 -9.01 25.26 0.80
C LEU A 251 -7.54 25.54 1.16
N LYS A 252 -6.64 25.48 0.18
CA LYS A 252 -5.21 25.81 0.33
C LYS A 252 -5.00 27.24 0.83
N ALA A 253 -5.81 28.19 0.38
CA ALA A 253 -5.70 29.57 0.85
C ALA A 253 -6.04 29.70 2.34
N ASP A 254 -7.08 29.02 2.82
CA ASP A 254 -7.44 28.97 4.24
C ASP A 254 -6.39 28.20 5.06
N PHE A 255 -5.89 27.07 4.55
CA PHE A 255 -4.83 26.29 5.17
C PHE A 255 -3.56 27.12 5.41
N ILE A 256 -3.07 27.84 4.41
CA ILE A 256 -1.89 28.72 4.54
C ILE A 256 -2.13 29.81 5.59
N LYS A 257 -3.34 30.40 5.60
CA LYS A 257 -3.69 31.45 6.56
C LYS A 257 -3.73 30.90 7.99
N MET A 258 -4.34 29.73 8.21
CA MET A 258 -4.33 29.05 9.49
C MET A 258 -2.91 28.68 9.92
N SER A 259 -2.08 28.11 9.02
CA SER A 259 -0.69 27.74 9.32
C SER A 259 0.12 28.93 9.88
N ARG A 260 -0.04 30.11 9.28
CA ARG A 260 0.64 31.35 9.74
C ARG A 260 0.13 31.82 11.10
N ALA A 261 -1.16 31.69 11.37
CA ALA A 261 -1.75 32.05 12.65
C ALA A 261 -1.31 31.10 13.76
N LEU A 262 -1.36 29.79 13.52
CA LEU A 262 -0.94 28.74 14.43
C LEU A 262 0.54 28.84 14.80
N LEU A 263 1.40 29.15 13.83
CA LEU A 263 2.83 29.34 14.09
C LEU A 263 3.09 30.46 15.13
N LYS A 264 2.29 31.52 15.13
CA LYS A 264 2.39 32.64 16.09
C LYS A 264 1.91 32.25 17.50
N CYS A 265 1.05 31.22 17.60
CA CYS A 265 0.46 30.78 18.85
C CYS A 265 1.26 29.66 19.55
N GLN A 266 2.30 29.09 18.89
CA GLN A 266 3.09 28.01 19.46
C GLN A 266 3.87 28.50 20.69
N ARG A 267 3.81 27.70 21.76
CA ARG A 267 4.55 27.91 22.99
C ARG A 267 6.04 27.59 22.81
N LYS A 268 6.87 28.07 23.73
CA LYS A 268 8.33 27.79 23.71
C LYS A 268 8.65 26.30 23.88
N ASP A 269 7.80 25.57 24.62
CA ASP A 269 7.92 24.13 24.89
C ASP A 269 7.36 23.24 23.76
N GLY A 270 6.89 23.83 22.67
CA GLY A 270 6.41 23.13 21.48
C GLY A 270 4.91 22.85 21.45
N PHE A 271 4.22 22.93 22.58
CA PHE A 271 2.76 22.82 22.65
C PHE A 271 2.03 24.06 22.13
N TRP A 272 0.73 23.94 22.00
CA TRP A 272 -0.21 25.06 21.97
C TRP A 272 -1.06 25.09 23.25
N ASN A 273 -1.52 26.27 23.65
CA ASN A 273 -2.44 26.42 24.76
C ASN A 273 -3.81 25.85 24.42
N VAL A 274 -4.58 25.42 25.42
CA VAL A 274 -5.99 25.00 25.26
C VAL A 274 -6.83 26.12 24.61
N SER A 275 -6.67 27.37 25.06
CA SER A 275 -7.12 28.56 24.36
C SER A 275 -5.94 29.22 23.64
N LEU A 276 -5.95 29.21 22.30
CA LEU A 276 -4.78 29.50 21.46
C LEU A 276 -4.15 30.86 21.75
N VAL A 277 -4.96 31.90 21.90
CA VAL A 277 -4.49 33.29 22.07
C VAL A 277 -4.68 33.84 23.46
N SER A 278 -5.33 33.14 24.36
CA SER A 278 -5.59 33.55 25.74
C SER A 278 -4.99 32.57 26.78
N PRO A 279 -3.66 32.63 27.00
CA PRO A 279 -3.01 31.73 27.98
C PRO A 279 -3.42 32.04 29.43
N VAL A 280 -4.00 33.20 29.70
CA VAL A 280 -4.45 33.63 31.05
C VAL A 280 -5.72 32.89 31.44
N THR A 281 -6.61 32.59 30.52
CA THR A 281 -7.86 31.90 30.79
C THR A 281 -7.66 30.39 30.90
N TYR A 282 -7.12 29.78 29.82
CA TYR A 282 -6.84 28.36 29.75
C TYR A 282 -5.50 28.15 29.01
N GLY A 283 -4.44 28.48 29.71
CA GLY A 283 -3.07 28.16 29.28
C GLY A 283 -2.68 26.73 29.61
N GLY A 284 -1.52 26.35 29.16
CA GLY A 284 -0.92 25.05 29.45
C GLY A 284 -0.96 24.11 28.26
N PRO A 285 -0.18 23.01 28.37
CA PRO A 285 -0.08 22.02 27.32
C PRO A 285 -1.43 21.39 26.98
N GLU A 286 -1.67 21.19 25.70
CA GLU A 286 -2.81 20.42 25.19
C GLU A 286 -2.34 19.55 24.02
N MET A 287 -2.48 18.23 24.15
CA MET A 287 -1.88 17.27 23.23
C MET A 287 -2.66 17.19 21.91
N THR A 288 -4.00 17.14 21.94
CA THR A 288 -4.79 16.82 20.73
C THR A 288 -4.70 17.91 19.67
N GLY A 289 -4.85 19.17 20.04
CA GLY A 289 -4.65 20.28 19.10
C GLY A 289 -3.20 20.36 18.60
N THR A 290 -2.22 20.15 19.50
CA THR A 290 -0.80 20.12 19.14
C THR A 290 -0.50 19.04 18.10
N ALA A 291 -1.05 17.84 18.25
CA ALA A 291 -0.88 16.74 17.31
C ALA A 291 -1.52 17.04 15.92
N LEU A 292 -2.73 17.61 15.91
CA LEU A 292 -3.41 17.99 14.67
C LEU A 292 -2.71 19.15 13.94
N PHE A 293 -2.09 20.09 14.69
CA PHE A 293 -1.28 21.14 14.07
C PHE A 293 0.02 20.58 13.50
N LEU A 294 0.66 19.64 14.20
CA LEU A 294 1.82 18.91 13.65
C LEU A 294 1.44 18.16 12.38
N TYR A 295 0.32 17.43 12.38
CA TYR A 295 -0.22 16.72 11.23
C TYR A 295 -0.32 17.63 10.00
N GLY A 296 -1.03 18.74 10.13
CA GLY A 296 -1.24 19.64 8.99
C GLY A 296 0.04 20.38 8.56
N MET A 297 0.91 20.79 9.50
CA MET A 297 2.19 21.45 9.16
C MET A 297 3.13 20.49 8.42
N ALA A 298 3.25 19.25 8.89
CA ALA A 298 4.09 18.22 8.27
C ALA A 298 3.60 17.89 6.86
N TRP A 299 2.31 17.68 6.69
CA TRP A 299 1.70 17.51 5.38
C TRP A 299 1.97 18.71 4.45
N GLY A 300 1.75 19.91 4.95
CA GLY A 300 1.94 21.13 4.15
C GLY A 300 3.39 21.33 3.70
N VAL A 301 4.38 20.96 4.51
CA VAL A 301 5.81 20.97 4.14
C VAL A 301 6.09 19.88 3.11
N ARG A 302 5.61 18.67 3.32
CA ARG A 302 5.80 17.54 2.39
C ARG A 302 5.20 17.84 1.00
N GLN A 303 4.03 18.50 0.95
CA GLN A 303 3.40 18.94 -0.31
C GLN A 303 4.03 20.21 -0.92
N GLY A 304 5.07 20.75 -0.32
CA GLY A 304 5.69 22.00 -0.81
C GLY A 304 4.80 23.24 -0.68
N ILE A 305 3.70 23.18 0.07
CA ILE A 305 2.79 24.32 0.33
C ILE A 305 3.39 25.26 1.39
N LEU A 306 4.01 24.67 2.40
CA LEU A 306 4.67 25.40 3.48
C LEU A 306 6.19 25.29 3.34
N PRO A 307 6.94 26.43 3.51
CA PRO A 307 8.40 26.39 3.37
C PRO A 307 9.05 25.64 4.55
N GLN A 308 9.75 24.56 4.27
CA GLN A 308 10.42 23.69 5.27
C GLN A 308 11.29 24.51 6.24
N LYS A 309 12.11 25.43 5.72
CA LYS A 309 12.98 26.31 6.54
C LYS A 309 12.24 27.03 7.67
N THR A 310 10.95 27.36 7.45
CA THR A 310 10.14 28.09 8.45
C THR A 310 9.48 27.14 9.44
N TYR A 311 9.04 25.99 8.99
CA TYR A 311 8.18 25.10 9.80
C TYR A 311 8.92 23.92 10.44
N GLN A 312 10.13 23.55 9.97
CA GLN A 312 10.85 22.39 10.52
C GLN A 312 11.04 22.46 12.05
N LYS A 313 11.65 23.54 12.53
CA LYS A 313 11.90 23.71 13.98
C LYS A 313 10.62 23.76 14.83
N PRO A 314 9.53 24.43 14.43
CA PRO A 314 8.23 24.31 15.08
C PRO A 314 7.69 22.87 15.12
N MET A 315 7.80 22.11 14.01
CA MET A 315 7.37 20.71 13.96
C MET A 315 8.22 19.81 14.87
N ASP A 316 9.56 19.98 14.88
CA ASP A 316 10.45 19.20 15.74
C ASP A 316 10.11 19.41 17.22
N LYS A 317 9.78 20.64 17.60
CA LYS A 317 9.30 20.97 18.97
C LYS A 317 7.94 20.36 19.26
N ALA A 318 7.01 20.41 18.29
CA ALA A 318 5.68 19.82 18.45
C ALA A 318 5.76 18.29 18.60
N TRP A 319 6.61 17.62 17.81
CA TRP A 319 6.87 16.20 17.99
C TRP A 319 7.44 15.88 19.37
N ALA A 320 8.49 16.57 19.79
CA ALA A 320 9.07 16.37 21.13
C ALA A 320 8.04 16.60 22.24
N ALA A 321 7.14 17.58 22.06
CA ALA A 321 6.08 17.89 23.00
C ALA A 321 5.05 16.75 23.10
N ILE A 322 4.50 16.27 21.97
CA ILE A 322 3.50 15.19 22.02
C ILE A 322 4.11 13.85 22.42
N ALA A 323 5.34 13.55 21.99
CA ALA A 323 6.06 12.34 22.41
C ALA A 323 6.26 12.32 23.94
N SER A 324 6.53 13.49 24.57
CA SER A 324 6.66 13.61 26.02
C SER A 324 5.35 13.41 26.81
N CYS A 325 4.19 13.38 26.11
CA CYS A 325 2.90 13.07 26.71
C CYS A 325 2.69 11.57 26.96
N VAL A 326 3.51 10.72 26.32
CA VAL A 326 3.34 9.25 26.35
C VAL A 326 4.00 8.70 27.62
N HIS A 327 3.20 8.04 28.45
CA HIS A 327 3.68 7.31 29.61
C HIS A 327 4.38 6.01 29.21
N ASP A 328 5.14 5.42 30.13
CA ASP A 328 5.84 4.14 29.89
C ASP A 328 4.91 3.00 29.49
N ASN A 329 3.68 3.00 29.99
CA ASN A 329 2.65 2.03 29.64
C ASN A 329 1.88 2.36 28.35
N GLY A 330 2.16 3.47 27.67
CA GLY A 330 1.51 3.90 26.43
C GLY A 330 0.30 4.84 26.60
N PHE A 331 -0.17 5.10 27.83
CA PHE A 331 -1.21 6.10 28.07
C PHE A 331 -0.71 7.50 27.66
N ILE A 332 -1.61 8.34 27.12
CA ILE A 332 -1.27 9.68 26.65
C ILE A 332 -1.85 10.73 27.61
N GLY A 333 -0.98 11.47 28.25
CA GLY A 333 -1.34 12.60 29.10
C GLY A 333 -1.66 13.89 28.32
N TYR A 334 -2.04 14.94 29.04
CA TYR A 334 -2.43 16.25 28.48
C TYR A 334 -3.53 16.16 27.40
N ASN A 335 -4.36 15.12 27.47
CA ASN A 335 -5.50 14.93 26.60
C ASN A 335 -6.74 15.60 27.22
N GLN A 336 -7.20 16.70 26.63
CA GLN A 336 -8.40 17.41 27.12
C GLN A 336 -9.65 16.54 26.88
N GLY A 337 -10.49 16.33 27.89
CA GLY A 337 -11.78 15.62 27.77
C GLY A 337 -12.73 16.26 26.75
N THR A 338 -13.81 15.54 26.41
CA THR A 338 -14.80 16.03 25.43
C THR A 338 -15.48 17.32 25.88
N GLY A 339 -15.81 18.18 24.92
CA GLY A 339 -16.44 19.46 25.18
C GLY A 339 -16.46 20.36 23.96
N LYS A 340 -16.82 21.59 24.14
CA LYS A 340 -17.01 22.58 23.07
C LYS A 340 -16.15 23.83 23.20
N ASP A 341 -15.32 23.92 24.22
CA ASP A 341 -14.53 25.12 24.50
C ASP A 341 -13.32 24.81 25.43
N PRO A 342 -12.42 25.76 25.65
CA PRO A 342 -11.25 25.57 26.50
C PRO A 342 -11.55 25.19 27.96
N SER A 343 -12.74 25.42 28.47
CA SER A 343 -13.09 25.12 29.88
C SER A 343 -13.45 23.64 30.08
N ALA A 344 -13.86 22.96 29.05
CA ALA A 344 -14.27 21.57 29.13
C ALA A 344 -13.09 20.63 29.43
N GLY A 345 -13.36 19.58 30.21
CA GLY A 345 -12.35 18.55 30.51
C GLY A 345 -11.16 19.04 31.35
N GLN A 346 -11.28 20.16 32.04
CA GLN A 346 -10.24 20.66 32.93
C GLN A 346 -10.23 19.92 34.27
N PRO A 347 -9.06 19.80 34.95
CA PRO A 347 -7.73 20.22 34.51
C PRO A 347 -7.11 19.28 33.43
N VAL A 348 -6.38 19.84 32.46
CA VAL A 348 -5.59 19.09 31.49
C VAL A 348 -4.16 18.97 32.02
N THR A 349 -3.79 17.78 32.48
CA THR A 349 -2.48 17.50 33.08
C THR A 349 -1.86 16.23 32.47
N PHE A 350 -0.60 15.98 32.80
CA PHE A 350 0.07 14.75 32.36
C PHE A 350 -0.63 13.48 32.84
N THR A 351 -1.27 13.50 34.00
CA THR A 351 -1.91 12.34 34.63
C THR A 351 -3.45 12.36 34.59
N SER A 352 -4.07 13.44 34.07
CA SER A 352 -5.53 13.51 34.00
C SER A 352 -6.06 12.53 32.96
N VAL A 353 -7.08 11.74 33.34
CA VAL A 353 -7.74 10.79 32.48
C VAL A 353 -8.97 11.45 31.84
N PRO A 354 -9.03 11.58 30.51
CA PRO A 354 -10.20 12.14 29.83
C PRO A 354 -11.39 11.19 29.93
N ASP A 355 -12.59 11.70 29.66
CA ASP A 355 -13.81 10.88 29.55
C ASP A 355 -13.74 9.89 28.37
N PHE A 356 -13.06 10.29 27.26
CA PHE A 356 -12.67 9.44 26.15
C PHE A 356 -11.19 9.67 25.83
N GLU A 357 -10.42 8.61 25.69
CA GLU A 357 -9.01 8.69 25.30
C GLU A 357 -8.78 8.33 23.83
N ASP A 358 -9.77 7.70 23.19
CA ASP A 358 -9.68 7.15 21.83
C ASP A 358 -9.36 8.20 20.76
N TYR A 359 -10.06 9.32 20.72
CA TYR A 359 -9.75 10.39 19.77
C TYR A 359 -8.38 11.05 20.04
N GLY A 360 -7.95 11.07 21.27
CA GLY A 360 -6.61 11.57 21.64
C GLY A 360 -5.52 10.69 21.04
N THR A 361 -5.67 9.38 21.18
CA THR A 361 -4.77 8.39 20.54
C THR A 361 -4.79 8.54 19.01
N GLY A 362 -5.97 8.71 18.41
CA GLY A 362 -6.10 8.96 16.97
C GLY A 362 -5.38 10.22 16.50
N CYS A 363 -5.58 11.35 17.18
CA CYS A 363 -4.87 12.60 16.90
C CYS A 363 -3.35 12.45 17.01
N PHE A 364 -2.87 11.78 18.08
CA PHE A 364 -1.45 11.51 18.28
C PHE A 364 -0.86 10.73 17.12
N ILE A 365 -1.51 9.62 16.72
CA ILE A 365 -1.02 8.77 15.62
C ILE A 365 -1.03 9.55 14.30
N LEU A 366 -2.08 10.30 13.97
CA LEU A 366 -2.13 11.13 12.77
C LEU A 366 -0.93 12.12 12.70
N GLY A 367 -0.67 12.83 13.80
CA GLY A 367 0.45 13.78 13.87
C GLY A 367 1.81 13.10 13.75
N ALA A 368 2.00 11.97 14.45
CA ALA A 368 3.24 11.21 14.44
C ALA A 368 3.54 10.59 13.07
N VAL A 369 2.54 9.98 12.43
CA VAL A 369 2.68 9.35 11.11
C VAL A 369 3.02 10.37 10.05
N GLU A 370 2.35 11.52 10.03
CA GLU A 370 2.66 12.55 9.03
C GLU A 370 4.04 13.19 9.27
N TYR A 371 4.45 13.32 10.53
CA TYR A 371 5.82 13.72 10.87
C TYR A 371 6.86 12.66 10.46
N TYR A 372 6.56 11.36 10.62
CA TYR A 372 7.39 10.26 10.12
C TYR A 372 7.62 10.37 8.60
N ARG A 373 6.57 10.69 7.83
CA ARG A 373 6.64 10.82 6.37
C ARG A 373 7.57 11.94 5.89
N LEU A 374 7.88 12.95 6.70
CA LEU A 374 8.88 13.99 6.38
C LEU A 374 10.29 13.42 6.17
N PHE A 375 10.58 12.25 6.74
CA PHE A 375 11.88 11.58 6.62
C PHE A 375 11.90 10.53 5.50
N SER A 376 10.79 10.37 4.78
CA SER A 376 10.64 9.54 3.59
C SER A 376 10.78 10.39 2.32
N LYS A 377 11.13 9.75 1.20
CA LYS A 377 11.04 10.43 -0.11
C LYS A 377 9.58 10.59 -0.51
N ASP A 378 9.20 11.74 -1.06
CA ASP A 378 7.87 11.93 -1.63
C ASP A 378 7.84 11.30 -3.04
N GLU A 379 7.53 10.02 -3.11
CA GLU A 379 7.34 9.29 -4.36
C GLU A 379 5.85 9.13 -4.67
N ARG A 380 5.53 9.05 -5.97
CA ARG A 380 4.14 8.95 -6.43
C ARG A 380 3.96 7.80 -7.40
N TRP A 381 2.79 7.21 -7.33
CA TRP A 381 2.32 6.28 -8.32
C TRP A 381 2.05 6.96 -9.66
N PRO A 382 1.98 6.20 -10.76
CA PRO A 382 1.69 6.77 -12.08
C PRO A 382 0.37 7.54 -12.17
N ASP A 383 -0.62 7.24 -11.34
CA ASP A 383 -1.89 7.96 -11.26
C ASP A 383 -1.81 9.28 -10.46
N GLY A 384 -0.62 9.62 -9.93
CA GLY A 384 -0.35 10.82 -9.12
C GLY A 384 -0.63 10.67 -7.62
N SER A 385 -1.18 9.57 -7.16
CA SER A 385 -1.36 9.30 -5.73
C SER A 385 0.00 9.10 -5.03
N SER A 386 0.06 9.40 -3.72
CA SER A 386 1.29 9.24 -2.94
C SER A 386 1.64 7.77 -2.79
N MET A 387 2.91 7.43 -3.00
CA MET A 387 3.44 6.11 -2.70
C MET A 387 3.71 6.01 -1.19
N SER A 388 3.21 4.95 -0.56
CA SER A 388 3.46 4.69 0.87
C SER A 388 4.96 4.62 1.18
N PRO A 389 5.43 5.15 2.31
CA PRO A 389 6.80 4.95 2.79
C PRO A 389 7.23 3.49 2.91
N TRP A 390 6.29 2.56 3.04
CA TRP A 390 6.57 1.13 3.05
C TRP A 390 7.34 0.67 1.78
N PHE A 391 7.04 1.25 0.61
CA PHE A 391 7.74 0.92 -0.64
C PHE A 391 9.21 1.37 -0.68
N GLN A 392 9.63 2.22 0.25
CA GLN A 392 11.03 2.63 0.40
C GLN A 392 11.79 1.74 1.39
N ASN A 393 11.08 0.90 2.14
CA ASN A 393 11.68 -0.03 3.09
C ASN A 393 12.04 -1.35 2.42
N VAL A 394 13.20 -1.37 1.75
CA VAL A 394 13.82 -2.57 1.16
C VAL A 394 14.82 -3.24 2.13
N ASN A 395 14.74 -2.94 3.42
CA ASN A 395 15.54 -3.60 4.43
C ASN A 395 15.12 -5.07 4.56
N LYS A 396 16.12 -5.95 4.62
CA LYS A 396 15.90 -7.37 4.84
C LYS A 396 15.42 -7.64 6.26
N VAL A 397 14.60 -8.65 6.39
CA VAL A 397 14.18 -9.15 7.71
C VAL A 397 15.38 -9.78 8.39
N ASP A 398 15.66 -9.37 9.62
CA ASP A 398 16.65 -10.05 10.46
C ASP A 398 16.09 -11.38 10.97
N VAL A 399 16.59 -12.47 10.40
CA VAL A 399 16.11 -13.83 10.73
C VAL A 399 16.30 -14.16 12.22
N ALA A 400 17.23 -13.51 12.91
CA ALA A 400 17.43 -13.72 14.36
C ALA A 400 16.22 -13.24 15.19
N THR A 401 15.42 -12.31 14.66
CA THR A 401 14.22 -11.80 15.33
C THR A 401 12.97 -12.69 15.12
N LEU A 402 13.02 -13.66 14.22
CA LEU A 402 11.88 -14.52 13.86
C LEU A 402 11.67 -15.72 14.82
N GLY A 403 12.37 -15.74 15.93
CA GLY A 403 12.19 -16.73 16.98
C GLY A 403 13.19 -17.90 16.96
N LYS A 404 12.82 -19.01 17.61
CA LYS A 404 13.67 -20.18 17.79
C LYS A 404 13.99 -20.86 16.46
N ARG A 405 15.22 -21.33 16.32
CA ARG A 405 15.69 -22.09 15.15
C ARG A 405 15.42 -23.59 15.34
N TYR A 406 14.84 -24.20 14.33
CA TYR A 406 14.56 -25.64 14.25
C TYR A 406 15.36 -26.21 13.08
N VAL A 407 16.60 -26.67 13.36
CA VAL A 407 17.47 -27.26 12.33
C VAL A 407 16.95 -28.66 12.05
N VAL A 408 16.52 -28.94 10.81
CA VAL A 408 15.79 -30.19 10.49
C VAL A 408 16.57 -31.46 10.83
N THR A 409 17.92 -31.43 10.76
CA THR A 409 18.77 -32.57 11.14
C THR A 409 18.71 -32.92 12.63
N ASP A 410 18.42 -31.97 13.51
CA ASP A 410 18.31 -32.20 14.94
C ASP A 410 17.02 -32.98 15.29
N TYR A 411 16.11 -33.05 14.32
CA TYR A 411 14.84 -33.76 14.41
C TYR A 411 14.79 -35.04 13.55
N GLY A 412 15.96 -35.53 13.11
CA GLY A 412 16.11 -36.79 12.41
C GLY A 412 15.99 -36.74 10.89
N VAL A 413 15.81 -35.58 10.30
CA VAL A 413 15.84 -35.43 8.82
C VAL A 413 17.27 -35.61 8.35
N LYS A 414 17.48 -36.44 7.34
CA LYS A 414 18.81 -36.82 6.87
C LYS A 414 19.27 -35.96 5.67
N LYS A 415 20.56 -35.75 5.56
CA LYS A 415 21.20 -35.17 4.37
C LYS A 415 21.19 -36.21 3.24
N ASP A 416 20.06 -36.35 2.58
CA ASP A 416 19.87 -37.35 1.53
C ASP A 416 19.14 -36.72 0.33
N SER A 417 19.78 -36.79 -0.83
CA SER A 417 19.30 -36.21 -2.10
C SER A 417 18.38 -37.17 -2.86
N THR A 418 18.14 -38.38 -2.35
CA THR A 418 17.42 -39.46 -3.04
C THR A 418 16.16 -39.89 -2.29
N ALA A 419 16.16 -39.79 -0.96
CA ALA A 419 15.01 -40.15 -0.15
C ALA A 419 14.07 -38.97 0.08
N VAL A 420 12.81 -39.14 -0.28
CA VAL A 420 11.76 -38.13 -0.03
C VAL A 420 11.41 -38.13 1.46
N GLN A 421 11.58 -36.99 2.13
CA GLN A 421 11.45 -36.84 3.59
C GLN A 421 10.36 -35.83 3.97
N THR A 422 9.32 -35.70 3.15
CA THR A 422 8.26 -34.72 3.32
C THR A 422 7.64 -34.76 4.73
N SER A 423 7.23 -35.95 5.19
CA SER A 423 6.59 -36.11 6.49
C SER A 423 7.49 -35.73 7.67
N ALA A 424 8.82 -36.02 7.55
CA ALA A 424 9.78 -35.66 8.59
C ALA A 424 10.02 -34.14 8.66
N ILE A 425 10.15 -33.49 7.51
CA ILE A 425 10.32 -32.03 7.45
C ILE A 425 9.01 -31.33 7.89
N GLN A 426 7.84 -31.82 7.45
CA GLN A 426 6.55 -31.28 7.87
C GLN A 426 6.36 -31.40 9.39
N ALA A 427 6.78 -32.49 10.01
CA ALA A 427 6.71 -32.66 11.46
C ALA A 427 7.54 -31.59 12.21
N VAL A 428 8.65 -31.13 11.65
CA VAL A 428 9.45 -30.03 12.23
C VAL A 428 8.71 -28.71 12.12
N ILE A 429 8.06 -28.44 10.98
CA ILE A 429 7.21 -27.24 10.78
C ILE A 429 6.05 -27.22 11.78
N ASP A 430 5.32 -28.33 11.87
CA ASP A 430 4.15 -28.44 12.76
C ASP A 430 4.56 -28.34 14.24
N ARG A 431 5.73 -28.91 14.60
CA ARG A 431 6.31 -28.76 15.95
C ARG A 431 6.62 -27.30 16.26
N ALA A 432 7.29 -26.60 15.36
CA ALA A 432 7.63 -25.19 15.54
C ALA A 432 6.36 -24.35 15.74
N ALA A 433 5.32 -24.58 14.94
CA ALA A 433 4.03 -23.91 15.09
C ALA A 433 3.40 -24.15 16.47
N ASN A 434 3.40 -25.40 16.95
CA ASN A 434 2.85 -25.79 18.26
C ASN A 434 3.66 -25.21 19.44
N GLU A 435 4.95 -24.95 19.24
CA GLU A 435 5.83 -24.34 20.25
C GLU A 435 5.82 -22.80 20.19
N GLY A 436 4.94 -22.17 19.41
CA GLY A 436 4.80 -20.72 19.34
C GLY A 436 5.47 -20.05 18.13
N GLY A 437 5.89 -20.83 17.14
CA GLY A 437 6.54 -20.34 15.91
C GLY A 437 8.06 -20.50 15.93
N GLY A 438 8.70 -20.06 14.84
CA GLY A 438 10.14 -20.02 14.68
C GLY A 438 10.63 -20.34 13.26
N VAL A 439 11.93 -20.51 13.12
CA VAL A 439 12.62 -20.62 11.84
C VAL A 439 13.01 -22.07 11.57
N ILE A 440 12.44 -22.66 10.53
CA ILE A 440 12.79 -23.99 10.02
C ILE A 440 14.05 -23.84 9.20
N VAL A 441 15.13 -24.48 9.62
CA VAL A 441 16.45 -24.36 9.03
C VAL A 441 16.79 -25.59 8.21
N ILE A 442 17.01 -25.39 6.91
CA ILE A 442 17.62 -26.39 6.02
C ILE A 442 19.15 -26.13 6.04
N PRO A 443 19.93 -26.95 6.74
CA PRO A 443 21.37 -26.72 6.86
C PRO A 443 22.12 -27.14 5.58
N GLN A 444 23.42 -26.95 5.55
CA GLN A 444 24.27 -27.40 4.45
C GLN A 444 24.03 -28.87 4.12
N GLY A 445 23.77 -29.16 2.84
CA GLY A 445 23.43 -30.48 2.28
C GLY A 445 22.17 -30.43 1.43
N THR A 446 21.76 -31.58 0.86
CA THR A 446 20.54 -31.68 0.05
C THR A 446 19.48 -32.50 0.78
N PHE A 447 18.26 -31.99 0.79
CA PHE A 447 17.09 -32.58 1.46
C PHE A 447 15.96 -32.65 0.45
N MET A 448 15.50 -33.87 0.09
CA MET A 448 14.44 -34.06 -0.88
C MET A 448 13.06 -34.09 -0.17
N SER A 449 12.09 -33.39 -0.75
CA SER A 449 10.73 -33.30 -0.23
C SER A 449 9.68 -33.20 -1.34
N GLY A 450 8.48 -33.66 -1.07
CA GLY A 450 7.26 -33.21 -1.72
C GLY A 450 6.73 -31.92 -1.07
N ALA A 451 5.41 -31.71 -1.14
CA ALA A 451 4.78 -30.48 -0.67
C ALA A 451 4.92 -30.25 0.85
N LEU A 452 5.40 -29.08 1.21
CA LEU A 452 5.49 -28.56 2.58
C LEU A 452 4.50 -27.42 2.80
N PHE A 453 3.81 -27.43 3.94
CA PHE A 453 2.79 -26.47 4.31
C PHE A 453 3.22 -25.71 5.58
N PHE A 454 3.55 -24.44 5.43
CA PHE A 454 3.94 -23.58 6.54
C PHE A 454 2.71 -23.14 7.36
N ARG A 455 2.93 -22.80 8.61
CA ARG A 455 1.92 -22.39 9.59
C ARG A 455 2.18 -20.97 10.06
N GLN A 456 1.16 -20.35 10.65
CA GLN A 456 1.33 -19.01 11.23
C GLN A 456 2.51 -18.99 12.23
N GLY A 457 3.38 -17.99 12.05
CA GLY A 457 4.57 -17.81 12.87
C GLY A 457 5.75 -18.74 12.54
N THR A 458 5.65 -19.60 11.50
CA THR A 458 6.80 -20.40 11.03
C THR A 458 7.43 -19.80 9.78
N HIS A 459 8.75 -19.85 9.65
CA HIS A 459 9.54 -19.27 8.58
C HIS A 459 10.53 -20.28 8.01
N LEU A 460 11.00 -20.10 6.77
CA LEU A 460 11.96 -20.97 6.11
C LEU A 460 13.32 -20.27 5.97
N TYR A 461 14.37 -20.88 6.45
CA TYR A 461 15.74 -20.43 6.26
C TYR A 461 16.61 -21.52 5.65
N ILE A 462 17.26 -21.23 4.52
CA ILE A 462 18.14 -22.17 3.85
C ILE A 462 19.58 -21.66 3.95
N GLU A 463 20.40 -22.40 4.69
CA GLU A 463 21.81 -22.04 4.88
C GLU A 463 22.59 -22.06 3.56
N GLU A 464 23.67 -21.33 3.48
CA GLU A 464 24.61 -21.40 2.36
C GLU A 464 25.10 -22.84 2.17
N GLY A 465 24.98 -23.37 0.93
CA GLY A 465 25.24 -24.79 0.64
C GLY A 465 24.10 -25.74 1.04
N GLY A 466 23.03 -25.23 1.65
CA GLY A 466 21.78 -25.96 1.89
C GLY A 466 20.91 -25.99 0.64
N LYS A 467 20.21 -27.08 0.42
CA LYS A 467 19.29 -27.27 -0.71
C LYS A 467 18.04 -28.03 -0.28
N LEU A 468 16.88 -27.39 -0.44
CA LEU A 468 15.58 -28.07 -0.44
C LEU A 468 15.28 -28.48 -1.88
N LYS A 469 15.24 -29.79 -2.15
CA LYS A 469 15.06 -30.35 -3.50
C LYS A 469 13.67 -30.98 -3.63
N GLY A 470 12.93 -30.63 -4.68
CA GLY A 470 11.61 -31.20 -4.99
C GLY A 470 11.68 -32.67 -5.41
N SER A 471 10.66 -33.42 -5.07
CA SER A 471 10.47 -34.79 -5.56
C SER A 471 10.19 -34.82 -7.07
N GLU A 472 10.63 -35.89 -7.71
CA GLU A 472 10.31 -36.21 -9.11
C GLU A 472 8.94 -36.87 -9.25
N TYR A 473 8.33 -37.31 -8.16
CA TYR A 473 7.05 -38.01 -8.17
C TYR A 473 5.90 -37.05 -7.88
N ILE A 474 5.01 -36.86 -8.84
CA ILE A 474 3.86 -35.97 -8.69
C ILE A 474 2.91 -36.40 -7.54
N ALA A 475 2.91 -37.67 -7.16
CA ALA A 475 2.13 -38.20 -6.03
C ALA A 475 2.55 -37.61 -4.68
N ASP A 476 3.76 -37.04 -4.56
CA ASP A 476 4.23 -36.35 -3.36
C ASP A 476 3.66 -34.91 -3.23
N PHE A 477 2.86 -34.49 -4.19
CA PHE A 477 2.19 -33.17 -4.23
C PHE A 477 0.68 -33.35 -4.24
N PRO A 478 -0.01 -33.26 -3.09
CA PRO A 478 -1.45 -33.43 -3.02
C PRO A 478 -2.22 -32.44 -3.89
N ILE A 479 -3.34 -32.90 -4.45
CA ILE A 479 -4.27 -32.07 -5.21
C ILE A 479 -5.17 -31.31 -4.25
N LEU A 480 -5.17 -29.99 -4.35
CA LEU A 480 -5.96 -29.07 -3.55
C LEU A 480 -6.77 -28.12 -4.46
N MET A 481 -7.78 -27.48 -3.88
CA MET A 481 -8.36 -26.29 -4.51
C MET A 481 -7.30 -25.18 -4.50
N THR A 482 -7.01 -24.66 -5.66
CA THR A 482 -5.94 -23.67 -5.84
C THR A 482 -6.26 -22.75 -7.02
N ARG A 483 -5.33 -21.90 -7.37
CA ARG A 483 -5.45 -20.93 -8.47
C ARG A 483 -4.46 -21.28 -9.57
N ILE A 484 -4.91 -21.41 -10.81
CA ILE A 484 -4.08 -21.61 -12.01
C ILE A 484 -4.68 -20.84 -13.17
N GLU A 485 -3.84 -20.07 -13.89
CA GLU A 485 -4.24 -19.31 -15.09
C GLU A 485 -5.52 -18.48 -14.89
N GLY A 486 -5.57 -17.71 -13.76
CA GLY A 486 -6.70 -16.86 -13.47
C GLY A 486 -8.02 -17.58 -13.16
N GLN A 487 -7.97 -18.87 -12.83
CA GLN A 487 -9.15 -19.69 -12.50
C GLN A 487 -8.92 -20.53 -11.25
N THR A 488 -9.92 -20.63 -10.39
CA THR A 488 -9.92 -21.53 -9.23
C THR A 488 -10.24 -22.93 -9.67
N CYS A 489 -9.35 -23.89 -9.40
CA CYS A 489 -9.49 -25.27 -9.83
C CYS A 489 -8.75 -26.25 -8.89
N LYS A 490 -9.02 -27.53 -9.03
CA LYS A 490 -8.21 -28.59 -8.40
C LYS A 490 -6.91 -28.77 -9.15
N TYR A 491 -5.78 -28.59 -8.46
CA TYR A 491 -4.46 -28.79 -9.06
C TYR A 491 -3.44 -29.19 -7.98
N PHE A 492 -2.24 -29.58 -8.39
CA PHE A 492 -1.15 -29.97 -7.52
C PHE A 492 -0.64 -28.81 -6.67
N SER A 493 -0.36 -29.08 -5.39
CA SER A 493 0.27 -28.12 -4.48
C SER A 493 1.71 -27.79 -4.93
N ALA A 494 2.27 -26.72 -4.39
CA ALA A 494 3.67 -26.35 -4.60
C ALA A 494 4.61 -27.13 -3.68
N LEU A 495 5.93 -27.02 -3.92
CA LEU A 495 6.93 -27.54 -2.97
C LEU A 495 6.87 -26.78 -1.63
N VAL A 496 6.76 -25.46 -1.67
CA VAL A 496 6.57 -24.61 -0.49
C VAL A 496 5.21 -23.92 -0.60
N ASN A 497 4.34 -24.11 0.40
CA ASN A 497 3.00 -23.54 0.45
C ASN A 497 2.81 -22.70 1.70
N ALA A 498 2.30 -21.46 1.54
CA ALA A 498 1.87 -20.56 2.61
C ALA A 498 0.48 -20.05 2.28
N ASP A 499 -0.51 -20.34 3.14
CA ASP A 499 -1.89 -19.93 2.95
C ASP A 499 -2.45 -19.30 4.23
N GLY A 500 -2.93 -18.05 4.12
CA GLY A 500 -3.49 -17.29 5.24
C GLY A 500 -2.48 -16.90 6.31
N LEU A 501 -1.21 -16.64 5.93
CA LEU A 501 -0.14 -16.32 6.88
C LEU A 501 0.14 -14.80 6.91
N ASP A 502 0.40 -14.29 8.10
CA ASP A 502 0.91 -12.94 8.30
C ASP A 502 2.37 -13.00 8.77
N GLY A 503 3.26 -12.28 8.07
CA GLY A 503 4.67 -12.19 8.41
C GLY A 503 5.54 -13.35 7.93
N PHE A 504 5.10 -14.21 7.00
CA PHE A 504 5.89 -15.35 6.51
C PHE A 504 7.18 -14.90 5.80
N THR A 505 8.29 -15.56 6.14
CA THR A 505 9.60 -15.23 5.56
C THR A 505 10.27 -16.48 4.99
N ILE A 506 10.78 -16.36 3.75
CA ILE A 506 11.74 -17.29 3.14
C ILE A 506 13.08 -16.54 3.02
N ALA A 507 14.15 -17.07 3.61
CA ALA A 507 15.43 -16.37 3.64
C ALA A 507 16.63 -17.34 3.54
N GLY A 508 17.83 -16.77 3.38
CA GLY A 508 19.10 -17.45 3.38
C GLY A 508 19.73 -17.58 2.01
N LYS A 509 21.03 -17.91 1.98
CA LYS A 509 21.83 -17.98 0.74
C LYS A 509 21.82 -19.36 0.07
N GLY A 510 20.97 -20.27 0.57
CA GLY A 510 20.81 -21.60 0.01
C GLY A 510 19.88 -21.64 -1.20
N THR A 511 19.41 -22.84 -1.54
CA THR A 511 18.68 -23.09 -2.77
C THR A 511 17.38 -23.84 -2.52
N ILE A 512 16.28 -23.38 -3.12
CA ILE A 512 15.07 -24.16 -3.33
C ILE A 512 15.13 -24.61 -4.81
N ASP A 513 15.24 -25.91 -5.03
CA ASP A 513 15.43 -26.54 -6.34
C ASP A 513 14.18 -27.37 -6.67
N GLY A 514 13.43 -26.97 -7.64
CA GLY A 514 12.21 -27.67 -8.05
C GLY A 514 12.45 -29.02 -8.70
N ASN A 515 13.72 -29.34 -9.07
CA ASN A 515 14.10 -30.61 -9.71
C ASN A 515 13.25 -30.89 -10.96
N GLY A 516 13.00 -29.86 -11.74
CA GLY A 516 11.96 -29.83 -12.80
C GLY A 516 12.25 -30.64 -14.05
N TYR A 517 13.48 -31.15 -14.22
CA TYR A 517 13.92 -31.73 -15.50
C TYR A 517 13.01 -32.85 -15.99
N HIS A 518 12.66 -33.80 -15.15
CA HIS A 518 11.76 -34.90 -15.43
C HIS A 518 10.36 -34.42 -15.90
N TYR A 519 9.81 -33.46 -15.19
CA TYR A 519 8.52 -32.84 -15.55
C TYR A 519 8.54 -32.11 -16.88
N TRP A 520 9.68 -31.49 -17.25
CA TRP A 520 9.82 -30.79 -18.52
C TRP A 520 9.89 -31.79 -19.70
N GLU A 521 10.61 -32.90 -19.53
CA GLU A 521 10.65 -33.97 -20.54
C GLU A 521 9.25 -34.53 -20.77
N GLU A 522 8.51 -34.86 -19.70
CA GLU A 522 7.15 -35.38 -19.80
C GLU A 522 6.20 -34.38 -20.47
N PHE A 523 6.33 -33.09 -20.15
CA PHE A 523 5.57 -32.02 -20.80
C PHE A 523 5.77 -32.02 -22.32
N TRP A 524 7.01 -32.03 -22.78
CA TRP A 524 7.31 -31.97 -24.21
C TRP A 524 6.92 -33.25 -24.91
N ILE A 525 7.04 -34.40 -24.29
CA ILE A 525 6.56 -35.69 -24.83
C ILE A 525 5.04 -35.63 -24.99
N ARG A 526 4.31 -35.23 -23.99
CA ARG A 526 2.84 -35.11 -24.03
C ARG A 526 2.37 -34.14 -25.09
N ARG A 527 2.99 -32.95 -25.18
CA ARG A 527 2.69 -31.95 -26.23
C ARG A 527 2.96 -32.44 -27.64
N LYS A 528 3.95 -33.28 -27.82
CA LYS A 528 4.23 -33.94 -29.12
C LYS A 528 3.12 -34.91 -29.49
N TRP A 529 2.58 -35.64 -28.53
CA TRP A 529 1.50 -36.60 -28.73
C TRP A 529 0.12 -35.91 -28.86
N ASN A 530 -0.14 -34.90 -28.07
CA ASN A 530 -1.38 -34.14 -28.09
C ASN A 530 -1.10 -32.63 -28.07
N PRO A 531 -0.99 -31.98 -29.22
CA PRO A 531 -0.74 -30.53 -29.31
C PRO A 531 -1.86 -29.68 -28.70
N GLN A 532 -3.02 -30.26 -28.41
CA GLN A 532 -4.15 -29.55 -27.77
C GLN A 532 -4.10 -29.57 -26.24
N CYS A 533 -3.14 -30.25 -25.63
CA CYS A 533 -2.96 -30.23 -24.17
C CYS A 533 -2.82 -28.77 -23.65
N THR A 534 -3.57 -28.47 -22.63
CA THR A 534 -3.46 -27.21 -21.87
C THR A 534 -2.44 -27.35 -20.74
N ASN A 535 -2.07 -26.24 -20.09
CA ASN A 535 -1.18 -26.31 -18.93
C ASN A 535 -1.85 -27.02 -17.74
N LYS A 536 -3.18 -27.06 -17.68
CA LYS A 536 -3.94 -27.78 -16.63
C LYS A 536 -3.98 -29.28 -16.83
N ASP A 537 -3.76 -29.75 -18.06
CA ASP A 537 -3.67 -31.18 -18.35
C ASP A 537 -2.28 -31.74 -17.95
N GLU A 538 -1.31 -30.86 -17.74
CA GLU A 538 0.05 -31.22 -17.36
C GLU A 538 0.16 -31.37 -15.84
N GLN A 539 0.86 -32.40 -15.39
CA GLN A 539 1.03 -32.74 -13.98
C GLN A 539 2.37 -32.19 -13.47
N ARG A 540 2.37 -30.95 -12.98
CA ARG A 540 3.58 -30.24 -12.59
C ARG A 540 3.34 -29.41 -11.32
N PRO A 541 4.13 -29.55 -10.23
CA PRO A 541 4.02 -28.64 -9.09
C PRO A 541 4.68 -27.29 -9.38
N ARG A 542 4.15 -26.23 -8.76
CA ARG A 542 4.85 -24.94 -8.63
C ARG A 542 5.97 -25.05 -7.61
N LEU A 543 6.93 -24.09 -7.61
CA LEU A 543 7.99 -24.12 -6.59
C LEU A 543 7.50 -23.50 -5.27
N VAL A 544 6.99 -22.28 -5.31
CA VAL A 544 6.45 -21.57 -4.16
C VAL A 544 5.04 -21.07 -4.47
N TYR A 545 4.09 -21.32 -3.59
CA TYR A 545 2.75 -20.79 -3.66
C TYR A 545 2.38 -20.08 -2.36
N ILE A 546 2.06 -18.81 -2.47
CA ILE A 546 1.67 -17.94 -1.35
C ILE A 546 0.27 -17.41 -1.65
N SER A 547 -0.69 -17.72 -0.80
CA SER A 547 -2.08 -17.33 -0.98
C SER A 547 -2.68 -16.73 0.29
N ASN A 548 -3.61 -15.77 0.11
CA ASN A 548 -4.35 -15.15 1.23
C ASN A 548 -3.43 -14.63 2.36
N SER A 549 -2.21 -14.22 2.03
CA SER A 549 -1.15 -13.95 3.00
C SER A 549 -0.73 -12.48 2.98
N HIS A 550 -0.24 -11.99 4.12
CA HIS A 550 0.14 -10.59 4.32
C HIS A 550 1.58 -10.48 4.84
N ASN A 551 2.28 -9.37 4.55
CA ASN A 551 3.62 -9.08 5.05
C ASN A 551 4.63 -10.20 4.78
N VAL A 552 4.64 -10.72 3.57
CA VAL A 552 5.54 -11.82 3.18
C VAL A 552 6.86 -11.27 2.65
N THR A 553 7.97 -11.89 3.05
CA THR A 553 9.30 -11.54 2.54
C THR A 553 10.03 -12.78 2.03
N VAL A 554 10.52 -12.71 0.79
CA VAL A 554 11.41 -13.69 0.18
C VAL A 554 12.73 -12.98 -0.12
N GLN A 555 13.84 -13.42 0.51
CA GLN A 555 15.09 -12.68 0.43
C GLN A 555 16.33 -13.58 0.30
N ASP A 556 17.33 -13.14 -0.49
CA ASP A 556 18.67 -13.74 -0.69
C ASP A 556 18.68 -15.17 -1.30
N VAL A 557 17.55 -15.82 -1.38
CA VAL A 557 17.44 -17.24 -1.72
C VAL A 557 17.53 -17.47 -3.24
N LYS A 558 18.08 -18.65 -3.60
CA LYS A 558 18.08 -19.14 -4.99
C LYS A 558 16.87 -20.03 -5.23
N LEU A 559 16.04 -19.66 -6.19
CA LEU A 559 14.82 -20.36 -6.61
C LEU A 559 15.05 -20.90 -8.02
N VAL A 560 15.24 -22.20 -8.14
CA VAL A 560 15.75 -22.74 -9.41
C VAL A 560 14.98 -23.98 -9.88
N ASN A 561 14.99 -24.21 -11.19
CA ASN A 561 14.51 -25.43 -11.83
C ASN A 561 13.07 -25.77 -11.48
N SER A 562 12.18 -24.79 -11.40
CA SER A 562 10.78 -25.06 -11.14
C SER A 562 10.15 -25.91 -12.25
N PRO A 563 9.35 -26.94 -11.90
CA PRO A 563 8.59 -27.72 -12.87
C PRO A 563 7.53 -26.91 -13.64
N PHE A 564 6.97 -25.89 -12.97
CA PHE A 564 5.95 -24.97 -13.47
C PHE A 564 6.28 -23.55 -12.99
N TRP A 565 5.30 -22.68 -12.74
CA TRP A 565 5.52 -21.33 -12.20
C TRP A 565 6.43 -21.37 -10.96
N THR A 566 7.44 -20.51 -10.93
CA THR A 566 8.43 -20.53 -9.84
C THR A 566 7.84 -19.95 -8.55
N ASN A 567 7.31 -18.74 -8.61
CA ASN A 567 6.60 -18.13 -7.47
C ASN A 567 5.21 -17.72 -7.95
N HIS A 568 4.19 -18.12 -7.23
CA HIS A 568 2.83 -17.70 -7.48
C HIS A 568 2.22 -17.08 -6.24
N LEU A 569 1.87 -15.79 -6.34
CA LEU A 569 1.15 -15.04 -5.33
C LEU A 569 -0.33 -14.97 -5.71
N TYR A 570 -1.22 -15.27 -4.76
CA TYR A 570 -2.66 -15.14 -4.97
C TYR A 570 -3.33 -14.45 -3.78
N ASN A 571 -4.15 -13.42 -4.02
CA ASN A 571 -4.92 -12.69 -3.02
C ASN A 571 -4.08 -12.31 -1.79
N SER A 572 -2.88 -11.78 -2.04
CA SER A 572 -1.89 -11.47 -1.00
C SER A 572 -1.41 -10.02 -1.14
N ASP A 573 -0.93 -9.44 -0.06
CA ASP A 573 -0.47 -8.06 -0.05
C ASP A 573 0.76 -7.84 0.85
N HIS A 574 1.42 -6.68 0.67
CA HIS A 574 2.66 -6.32 1.34
C HIS A 574 3.74 -7.41 1.18
N VAL A 575 3.92 -7.85 -0.07
CA VAL A 575 4.89 -8.91 -0.42
C VAL A 575 6.18 -8.30 -0.96
N ARG A 576 7.33 -8.77 -0.46
CA ARG A 576 8.65 -8.31 -0.89
C ARG A 576 9.52 -9.47 -1.39
N TYR A 577 10.09 -9.31 -2.59
CA TYR A 577 11.19 -10.14 -3.11
C TYR A 577 12.46 -9.28 -3.14
N LEU A 578 13.47 -9.65 -2.33
CA LEU A 578 14.67 -8.85 -2.13
C LEU A 578 15.94 -9.68 -2.47
N ASP A 579 16.71 -9.24 -3.46
CA ASP A 579 17.98 -9.87 -3.88
C ASP A 579 17.87 -11.37 -4.18
N CYS A 580 16.75 -11.83 -4.70
CA CYS A 580 16.55 -13.24 -5.06
C CYS A 580 17.19 -13.57 -6.40
N TYR A 581 17.70 -14.81 -6.51
CA TYR A 581 18.18 -15.39 -7.78
C TYR A 581 17.17 -16.41 -8.30
N ILE A 582 16.48 -16.11 -9.40
CA ILE A 582 15.44 -16.97 -9.98
C ILE A 582 15.87 -17.44 -11.36
N TYR A 583 15.97 -18.77 -11.52
CA TYR A 583 16.58 -19.32 -12.71
C TYR A 583 15.98 -20.64 -13.16
N SER A 584 15.82 -20.81 -14.47
CA SER A 584 15.65 -22.08 -15.14
C SER A 584 16.57 -22.18 -16.35
N PRO A 585 17.08 -23.38 -16.72
CA PRO A 585 18.08 -23.52 -17.78
C PRO A 585 17.49 -23.15 -19.16
N THR A 586 18.25 -22.39 -19.91
CA THR A 586 17.89 -21.94 -21.27
C THR A 586 18.44 -22.84 -22.38
N LYS A 587 19.30 -23.81 -22.00
CA LYS A 587 19.90 -24.82 -22.92
C LYS A 587 19.45 -26.22 -22.48
N GLY A 588 19.40 -27.15 -23.45
CA GLY A 588 18.92 -28.51 -23.23
C GLY A 588 17.39 -28.59 -23.28
N VAL A 589 16.78 -29.33 -22.36
CA VAL A 589 15.32 -29.40 -22.24
C VAL A 589 14.82 -28.07 -21.63
N LYS A 590 13.99 -27.35 -22.39
CA LYS A 590 13.42 -26.08 -21.96
C LYS A 590 12.40 -26.30 -20.84
N ALA A 591 12.46 -25.49 -19.80
CA ALA A 591 11.49 -25.44 -18.70
C ALA A 591 10.22 -24.70 -19.14
N PRO A 592 9.12 -25.38 -19.48
CA PRO A 592 7.93 -24.73 -20.00
C PRO A 592 7.15 -24.05 -18.87
N SER A 593 6.60 -22.87 -19.14
CA SER A 593 5.79 -22.09 -18.17
C SER A 593 6.50 -21.93 -16.81
N SER A 594 7.79 -21.55 -16.86
CA SER A 594 8.61 -21.37 -15.66
C SER A 594 8.72 -19.91 -15.25
N ASP A 595 7.60 -19.18 -15.37
CA ASP A 595 7.47 -17.77 -14.95
C ASP A 595 8.14 -17.55 -13.59
N ALA A 596 8.92 -16.45 -13.45
CA ALA A 596 9.68 -16.25 -12.22
C ALA A 596 8.78 -15.81 -11.06
N ILE A 597 7.89 -14.83 -11.29
CA ILE A 597 6.92 -14.36 -10.30
C ILE A 597 5.59 -14.07 -10.98
N ASP A 598 4.55 -14.81 -10.62
CA ASP A 598 3.17 -14.57 -11.01
C ASP A 598 2.43 -13.85 -9.86
N ILE A 599 1.85 -12.69 -10.15
CA ILE A 599 1.09 -11.85 -9.23
C ILE A 599 -0.38 -11.92 -9.64
N ASP A 600 -1.23 -12.56 -8.82
CA ASP A 600 -2.64 -12.86 -9.13
C ASP A 600 -3.55 -12.29 -8.02
N VAL A 601 -4.31 -11.23 -8.33
CA VAL A 601 -5.20 -10.54 -7.37
C VAL A 601 -4.44 -9.99 -6.15
N CYS A 602 -3.26 -9.43 -6.38
CA CYS A 602 -2.40 -8.94 -5.29
C CYS A 602 -2.19 -7.43 -5.37
N HIS A 603 -1.82 -6.84 -4.22
CA HIS A 603 -1.45 -5.43 -4.18
C HIS A 603 -0.30 -5.17 -3.20
N ASP A 604 0.30 -3.99 -3.30
CA ASP A 604 1.44 -3.58 -2.48
C ASP A 604 2.56 -4.63 -2.52
N VAL A 605 3.16 -4.78 -3.72
CA VAL A 605 4.24 -5.74 -3.99
C VAL A 605 5.52 -5.01 -4.38
N ILE A 606 6.65 -5.39 -3.77
CA ILE A 606 8.00 -4.93 -4.11
C ILE A 606 8.83 -6.09 -4.65
N ILE A 607 9.49 -5.89 -5.78
CA ILE A 607 10.54 -6.77 -6.31
C ILE A 607 11.78 -5.90 -6.50
N ASP A 608 12.80 -6.10 -5.68
CA ASP A 608 14.01 -5.25 -5.65
C ASP A 608 15.28 -6.09 -5.70
N GLY A 609 16.25 -5.69 -6.54
CA GLY A 609 17.58 -6.30 -6.62
C GLY A 609 17.62 -7.72 -7.16
N CYS A 610 16.53 -8.25 -7.70
CA CYS A 610 16.44 -9.64 -8.14
C CYS A 610 17.10 -9.87 -9.50
N TYR A 611 17.71 -11.07 -9.65
CA TYR A 611 18.11 -11.61 -10.95
C TYR A 611 17.09 -12.65 -11.42
N MET A 612 16.58 -12.51 -12.63
CA MET A 612 15.60 -13.43 -13.22
C MET A 612 16.02 -13.88 -14.63
N SER A 613 16.15 -15.20 -14.83
CA SER A 613 16.42 -15.80 -16.15
C SER A 613 15.70 -17.12 -16.23
N VAL A 614 14.56 -17.13 -16.93
CA VAL A 614 13.62 -18.26 -17.00
C VAL A 614 13.11 -18.47 -18.43
N ASN A 615 12.48 -19.59 -18.71
CA ASN A 615 11.95 -19.89 -20.05
C ASN A 615 10.50 -19.43 -20.28
N ASP A 616 10.00 -18.54 -19.44
CA ASP A 616 8.72 -17.84 -19.65
C ASP A 616 8.85 -16.39 -19.10
N ASP A 617 7.75 -15.77 -18.65
CA ASP A 617 7.75 -14.38 -18.19
C ASP A 617 8.54 -14.20 -16.88
N ALA A 618 9.24 -13.07 -16.72
CA ALA A 618 9.90 -12.75 -15.45
C ALA A 618 8.86 -12.33 -14.40
N VAL A 619 8.08 -11.31 -14.68
CA VAL A 619 6.96 -10.91 -13.83
C VAL A 619 5.69 -10.90 -14.67
N ALA A 620 4.72 -11.75 -14.29
CA ALA A 620 3.44 -11.86 -14.96
C ALA A 620 2.30 -11.45 -14.02
N ILE A 621 1.47 -10.52 -14.47
CA ILE A 621 0.32 -10.02 -13.70
C ILE A 621 -0.92 -10.78 -14.15
N LYS A 622 -1.60 -11.44 -13.20
CA LYS A 622 -2.79 -12.26 -13.40
C LYS A 622 -3.98 -11.64 -12.65
N GLY A 623 -5.17 -12.20 -12.68
CA GLY A 623 -6.33 -11.64 -11.95
C GLY A 623 -7.66 -12.23 -12.34
N GLY A 624 -7.70 -12.99 -13.44
CA GLY A 624 -8.91 -13.66 -13.92
C GLY A 624 -8.91 -13.94 -15.40
N LYS A 625 -9.67 -14.97 -15.82
CA LYS A 625 -9.80 -15.42 -17.20
C LYS A 625 -11.23 -15.77 -17.53
N GLY A 626 -11.63 -15.45 -18.75
CA GLY A 626 -12.93 -15.81 -19.32
C GLY A 626 -13.89 -14.65 -19.42
N THR A 627 -14.96 -14.88 -20.15
CA THR A 627 -15.93 -13.85 -20.54
C THR A 627 -16.63 -13.18 -19.33
N TRP A 628 -16.75 -13.88 -18.21
CA TRP A 628 -17.36 -13.41 -16.97
C TRP A 628 -16.34 -13.11 -15.86
N ALA A 629 -15.06 -12.99 -16.20
CA ALA A 629 -13.99 -12.84 -15.23
C ALA A 629 -14.14 -11.59 -14.34
N ASP A 630 -14.71 -10.50 -14.85
CA ASP A 630 -14.99 -9.26 -14.12
C ASP A 630 -16.13 -9.38 -13.10
N LYS A 631 -16.87 -10.48 -13.11
CA LYS A 631 -17.99 -10.75 -12.19
C LYS A 631 -17.69 -11.84 -11.16
N ALA A 632 -16.65 -12.61 -11.38
CA ALA A 632 -16.29 -13.72 -10.50
C ALA A 632 -15.63 -13.20 -9.21
N PRO A 633 -16.13 -13.57 -8.01
CA PRO A 633 -15.67 -13.01 -6.74
C PRO A 633 -14.23 -13.37 -6.36
N GLU A 634 -13.71 -14.48 -6.90
CA GLU A 634 -12.33 -14.92 -6.73
C GLU A 634 -11.32 -14.16 -7.60
N ASN A 635 -11.81 -13.37 -8.55
CA ASN A 635 -11.00 -12.50 -9.41
C ASN A 635 -10.94 -11.08 -8.83
N GLY A 636 -9.93 -10.32 -9.21
CA GLY A 636 -9.79 -8.97 -8.71
C GLY A 636 -8.65 -8.19 -9.35
N PRO A 637 -8.47 -6.95 -8.91
CA PRO A 637 -7.40 -6.08 -9.39
C PRO A 637 -6.03 -6.50 -8.85
N ASN A 638 -4.99 -6.10 -9.61
CA ASN A 638 -3.63 -5.93 -9.09
C ASN A 638 -3.29 -4.45 -9.11
N PHE A 639 -2.69 -3.95 -8.02
CA PHE A 639 -2.33 -2.54 -7.96
C PHE A 639 -1.16 -2.28 -7.00
N ASN A 640 -0.48 -1.14 -7.20
CA ASN A 640 0.66 -0.73 -6.39
C ASN A 640 1.80 -1.79 -6.44
N ILE A 641 2.33 -2.04 -7.62
CA ILE A 641 3.42 -3.01 -7.82
C ILE A 641 4.67 -2.24 -8.24
N LEU A 642 5.74 -2.35 -7.45
CA LEU A 642 7.04 -1.74 -7.71
C LEU A 642 8.08 -2.81 -8.01
N ILE A 643 8.63 -2.80 -9.23
CA ILE A 643 9.71 -3.66 -9.69
C ILE A 643 10.90 -2.78 -10.01
N GLN A 644 12.01 -2.95 -9.28
CA GLN A 644 13.14 -2.05 -9.45
C GLN A 644 14.50 -2.71 -9.22
N ASN A 645 15.55 -2.08 -9.78
CA ASN A 645 16.94 -2.47 -9.56
C ASN A 645 17.25 -3.93 -9.93
N CYS A 646 16.46 -4.51 -10.85
CA CYS A 646 16.56 -5.91 -11.24
C CYS A 646 17.41 -6.09 -12.50
N LYS A 647 17.96 -7.31 -12.65
CA LYS A 647 18.67 -7.74 -13.85
C LYS A 647 17.94 -8.93 -14.46
N TYR A 648 17.62 -8.81 -15.74
CA TYR A 648 16.95 -9.88 -16.49
C TYR A 648 17.92 -10.51 -17.49
N GLY A 649 18.03 -11.84 -17.44
CA GLY A 649 18.64 -12.64 -18.49
C GLY A 649 17.62 -13.01 -19.55
N VAL A 650 17.63 -14.30 -19.99
CA VAL A 650 16.62 -14.80 -20.92
C VAL A 650 15.26 -14.88 -20.23
N VAL A 651 14.26 -14.16 -20.76
CA VAL A 651 12.85 -14.21 -20.32
C VAL A 651 11.94 -13.96 -21.52
N HIS A 652 10.68 -14.42 -21.47
CA HIS A 652 9.71 -14.13 -22.53
C HIS A 652 9.21 -12.68 -22.45
N GLY A 653 8.88 -12.18 -21.27
CA GLY A 653 8.55 -10.80 -20.97
C GLY A 653 9.20 -10.36 -19.67
N CYS A 654 9.80 -9.15 -19.62
CA CYS A 654 10.30 -8.61 -18.36
C CYS A 654 9.13 -8.22 -17.44
N LEU A 655 8.13 -7.53 -17.99
CA LEU A 655 6.84 -7.27 -17.38
C LEU A 655 5.74 -7.65 -18.38
N THR A 656 4.89 -8.58 -17.98
CA THR A 656 3.76 -9.04 -18.76
C THR A 656 2.45 -8.78 -18.00
N LEU A 657 1.54 -8.01 -18.60
CA LEU A 657 0.18 -7.86 -18.10
C LEU A 657 -0.70 -8.88 -18.82
N GLY A 658 -1.28 -9.78 -18.03
CA GLY A 658 -2.08 -10.88 -18.55
C GLY A 658 -1.23 -12.17 -18.84
N SER A 659 -1.74 -13.04 -19.71
CA SER A 659 -3.03 -12.93 -20.44
C SER A 659 -4.28 -13.00 -19.52
N GLU A 660 -4.20 -13.66 -18.38
CA GLU A 660 -5.31 -13.92 -17.44
C GLU A 660 -5.36 -12.83 -16.39
N SER A 661 -5.57 -11.56 -16.77
CA SER A 661 -5.79 -10.45 -15.85
C SER A 661 -7.03 -9.63 -16.23
N VAL A 662 -7.73 -9.10 -15.25
CA VAL A 662 -8.96 -8.31 -15.41
C VAL A 662 -8.67 -6.81 -15.22
N TYR A 663 -7.94 -6.45 -14.18
CA TYR A 663 -7.67 -5.05 -13.87
C TYR A 663 -6.31 -4.86 -13.21
N ASP A 664 -5.43 -4.11 -13.85
CA ASP A 664 -4.08 -3.82 -13.39
C ASP A 664 -3.84 -2.31 -13.37
N ARG A 665 -3.33 -1.78 -12.24
CA ARG A 665 -3.15 -0.34 -12.02
C ARG A 665 -1.93 -0.03 -11.16
N ASN A 666 -1.31 1.14 -11.38
CA ASN A 666 -0.16 1.61 -10.60
C ASN A 666 0.98 0.60 -10.57
N ILE A 667 1.53 0.27 -11.72
CA ILE A 667 2.66 -0.66 -11.87
C ILE A 667 3.87 0.12 -12.36
N VAL A 668 4.99 -0.02 -11.65
CA VAL A 668 6.26 0.65 -11.98
C VAL A 668 7.35 -0.39 -12.19
N LEU A 669 7.95 -0.38 -13.37
CA LEU A 669 9.16 -1.12 -13.71
C LEU A 669 10.29 -0.11 -13.93
N ARG A 670 11.28 -0.06 -13.04
CA ARG A 670 12.34 0.96 -13.12
C ARG A 670 13.74 0.46 -12.78
N ASN A 671 14.75 1.12 -13.35
CA ASN A 671 16.19 0.82 -13.12
C ASN A 671 16.52 -0.64 -13.46
N ILE A 672 16.25 -1.05 -14.69
CA ILE A 672 16.36 -2.44 -15.13
C ILE A 672 17.48 -2.59 -16.15
N GLU A 673 18.34 -3.58 -15.94
CA GLU A 673 19.31 -4.07 -16.92
C GLU A 673 18.77 -5.34 -17.60
N VAL A 674 18.71 -5.35 -18.93
CA VAL A 674 18.15 -6.47 -19.70
C VAL A 674 19.24 -7.10 -20.57
N ASP A 675 19.45 -8.39 -20.39
CA ASP A 675 20.39 -9.17 -21.20
C ASP A 675 19.63 -10.24 -22.01
N ASN A 676 19.30 -9.90 -23.26
CA ASN A 676 18.67 -10.80 -24.23
C ASN A 676 17.27 -11.33 -23.87
N ALA A 677 16.39 -10.47 -23.33
CA ALA A 677 14.97 -10.80 -23.17
C ALA A 677 14.23 -10.87 -24.51
N ASN A 678 13.14 -11.63 -24.58
CA ASN A 678 12.31 -11.61 -25.78
C ASN A 678 11.49 -10.31 -25.88
N ARG A 679 10.96 -9.81 -24.73
CA ARG A 679 10.16 -8.57 -24.66
C ARG A 679 10.42 -7.83 -23.35
N VAL A 680 10.28 -6.51 -23.38
CA VAL A 680 10.34 -5.72 -22.12
C VAL A 680 8.95 -5.54 -21.55
N LEU A 681 8.04 -4.88 -22.26
CA LEU A 681 6.65 -4.72 -21.84
C LEU A 681 5.73 -5.49 -22.78
N TRP A 682 4.98 -6.42 -22.24
CA TRP A 682 4.04 -7.23 -22.98
C TRP A 682 2.61 -7.11 -22.44
N LEU A 683 1.73 -6.52 -23.24
CA LEU A 683 0.32 -6.36 -22.92
C LEU A 683 -0.48 -7.40 -23.73
N LYS A 684 -0.85 -8.50 -23.07
CA LYS A 684 -1.56 -9.63 -23.66
C LYS A 684 -3.06 -9.36 -23.62
N MET A 685 -3.64 -8.86 -24.72
CA MET A 685 -5.05 -8.50 -24.79
C MET A 685 -5.89 -9.70 -25.26
N ARG A 686 -6.69 -10.28 -24.34
CA ARG A 686 -7.55 -11.43 -24.64
C ARG A 686 -8.90 -10.99 -25.20
N PRO A 687 -9.36 -11.55 -26.34
CA PRO A 687 -10.70 -11.25 -26.86
C PRO A 687 -11.85 -11.87 -26.05
N ASP A 688 -11.55 -12.85 -25.17
CA ASP A 688 -12.52 -13.57 -24.34
C ASP A 688 -12.50 -13.15 -22.85
N THR A 689 -11.83 -12.08 -22.52
CA THR A 689 -11.70 -11.62 -21.11
C THR A 689 -11.80 -10.09 -21.09
N PRO A 690 -12.70 -9.50 -20.29
CA PRO A 690 -12.71 -8.04 -20.10
C PRO A 690 -11.46 -7.63 -19.33
N GLN A 691 -10.63 -6.76 -19.92
CA GLN A 691 -9.34 -6.37 -19.37
C GLN A 691 -9.22 -4.85 -19.31
N HIS A 692 -8.62 -4.35 -18.24
CA HIS A 692 -8.29 -2.94 -18.09
C HIS A 692 -6.90 -2.78 -17.48
N TYR A 693 -5.95 -2.25 -18.26
CA TYR A 693 -4.58 -1.96 -17.85
C TYR A 693 -4.36 -0.46 -17.86
N GLU A 694 -4.02 0.12 -16.71
CA GLU A 694 -3.84 1.57 -16.63
C GLU A 694 -2.75 1.99 -15.65
N TYR A 695 -2.18 3.17 -15.88
CA TYR A 695 -1.18 3.76 -15.01
C TYR A 695 0.05 2.86 -14.81
N VAL A 696 0.69 2.49 -15.92
CA VAL A 696 1.93 1.69 -15.95
C VAL A 696 3.11 2.57 -16.37
N THR A 697 4.18 2.55 -15.61
CA THR A 697 5.42 3.27 -15.94
C THR A 697 6.58 2.31 -16.13
N VAL A 698 7.28 2.44 -17.25
CA VAL A 698 8.53 1.75 -17.56
C VAL A 698 9.62 2.82 -17.67
N ASP A 699 10.54 2.86 -16.72
CA ASP A 699 11.50 3.96 -16.56
C ASP A 699 12.94 3.45 -16.39
N ASN A 700 13.90 4.09 -17.04
CA ASN A 700 15.32 3.81 -16.94
C ASN A 700 15.65 2.33 -17.20
N ILE A 701 15.42 1.91 -18.45
CA ILE A 701 15.69 0.54 -18.93
C ILE A 701 16.86 0.57 -19.93
N SER A 702 17.78 -0.37 -19.74
CA SER A 702 18.94 -0.49 -20.64
C SER A 702 19.23 -1.94 -21.03
N GLY A 703 19.95 -2.15 -22.14
CA GLY A 703 20.43 -3.46 -22.58
C GLY A 703 19.89 -3.91 -23.94
N THR A 704 19.61 -5.21 -24.08
CA THR A 704 19.23 -5.84 -25.35
C THR A 704 17.94 -6.65 -25.24
N THR A 705 17.08 -6.58 -26.27
CA THR A 705 15.82 -7.32 -26.29
C THR A 705 15.39 -7.69 -27.71
N GLY A 706 14.53 -8.69 -27.83
CA GLY A 706 13.84 -8.99 -29.09
C GLY A 706 12.83 -7.89 -29.43
N SER A 707 11.86 -7.59 -28.57
CA SER A 707 10.90 -6.48 -28.72
C SER A 707 10.82 -5.64 -27.47
N PHE A 708 10.58 -4.33 -27.58
CA PHE A 708 10.41 -3.48 -26.42
C PHE A 708 8.96 -3.46 -25.95
N LEU A 709 8.05 -2.90 -26.75
CA LEU A 709 6.61 -2.87 -26.47
C LEU A 709 5.89 -3.85 -27.40
N VAL A 710 5.13 -4.77 -26.81
CA VAL A 710 4.26 -5.69 -27.57
C VAL A 710 2.83 -5.59 -27.06
N VAL A 711 1.89 -5.25 -27.96
CA VAL A 711 0.44 -5.24 -27.70
C VAL A 711 -0.24 -5.99 -28.83
N ARG A 712 -0.79 -7.16 -28.53
CA ARG A 712 -1.47 -7.98 -29.56
C ARG A 712 -2.60 -8.78 -28.95
N PRO A 713 -3.64 -9.13 -29.74
CA PRO A 713 -4.64 -10.11 -29.33
C PRO A 713 -3.98 -11.42 -28.92
N TRP A 714 -4.37 -11.94 -27.76
CA TRP A 714 -3.89 -13.22 -27.24
C TRP A 714 -5.00 -14.25 -27.25
N THR A 715 -4.85 -15.29 -28.08
CA THR A 715 -5.92 -16.27 -28.36
C THR A 715 -5.58 -17.69 -27.90
N GLN A 716 -4.47 -17.89 -27.18
CA GLN A 716 -4.11 -19.19 -26.63
C GLN A 716 -5.14 -19.66 -25.61
N PHE A 717 -5.64 -20.88 -25.77
CA PHE A 717 -6.70 -21.46 -24.89
C PHE A 717 -7.96 -20.58 -24.84
N PHE A 718 -8.31 -19.99 -25.97
CA PHE A 718 -9.47 -19.14 -26.13
C PHE A 718 -10.76 -19.95 -25.99
N GLN A 719 -11.66 -19.50 -25.12
CA GLN A 719 -12.96 -20.11 -24.85
C GLN A 719 -14.02 -19.00 -24.73
N PRO A 720 -14.55 -18.49 -25.86
CA PRO A 720 -15.60 -17.48 -25.81
C PRO A 720 -16.91 -18.10 -25.32
N GLU A 721 -17.56 -17.41 -24.39
CA GLU A 721 -18.94 -17.66 -23.99
C GLU A 721 -19.86 -16.58 -24.58
N ASP A 722 -21.15 -16.87 -24.68
CA ASP A 722 -22.11 -15.90 -25.21
C ASP A 722 -22.47 -14.84 -24.15
N ARG A 723 -21.69 -13.76 -24.10
CA ARG A 723 -21.94 -12.57 -23.28
C ARG A 723 -22.10 -11.35 -24.19
N LYS A 724 -23.33 -10.78 -24.23
CA LYS A 724 -23.67 -9.65 -25.11
C LYS A 724 -23.20 -8.30 -24.59
N ASP A 725 -23.03 -8.16 -23.28
CA ASP A 725 -22.65 -6.93 -22.56
C ASP A 725 -21.18 -6.93 -22.12
N MET A 726 -20.33 -7.73 -22.75
CA MET A 726 -18.88 -7.74 -22.41
C MET A 726 -18.29 -6.37 -22.69
N PRO A 727 -17.67 -5.71 -21.69
CA PRO A 727 -17.07 -4.39 -21.89
C PRO A 727 -15.89 -4.47 -22.85
N LEU A 728 -15.65 -3.38 -23.57
CA LEU A 728 -14.44 -3.21 -24.39
C LEU A 728 -13.22 -3.18 -23.46
N SER A 729 -12.22 -4.01 -23.75
CA SER A 729 -10.96 -3.97 -23.01
C SER A 729 -10.21 -2.67 -23.23
N GLN A 730 -9.49 -2.18 -22.23
CA GLN A 730 -8.81 -0.88 -22.28
C GLN A 730 -7.36 -1.00 -21.85
N CYS A 731 -6.51 -0.24 -22.50
CA CYS A 731 -5.13 -0.04 -22.06
C CYS A 731 -4.78 1.44 -22.21
N ASN A 732 -4.54 2.12 -21.10
CA ASN A 732 -4.35 3.57 -21.09
C ASN A 732 -3.36 4.05 -20.02
N ASN A 733 -2.90 5.30 -20.15
CA ASN A 733 -1.96 5.94 -19.24
C ASN A 733 -0.66 5.12 -19.04
N ILE A 734 -0.05 4.70 -20.17
CA ILE A 734 1.19 3.94 -20.18
C ILE A 734 2.36 4.87 -20.49
N VAL A 735 3.35 4.94 -19.59
CA VAL A 735 4.51 5.83 -19.75
C VAL A 735 5.78 5.01 -19.92
N MET A 736 6.51 5.26 -20.99
CA MET A 736 7.85 4.71 -21.25
C MET A 736 8.84 5.87 -21.32
N THR A 737 9.81 5.89 -20.41
CA THR A 737 10.73 7.01 -20.30
C THR A 737 12.17 6.55 -19.98
N ASN A 738 13.17 7.35 -20.41
CA ASN A 738 14.59 7.11 -20.13
C ASN A 738 15.08 5.72 -20.61
N ILE A 739 14.77 5.36 -21.85
CA ILE A 739 15.10 4.04 -22.43
C ILE A 739 16.35 4.13 -23.30
N GLN A 740 17.32 3.23 -23.06
CA GLN A 740 18.52 3.11 -23.87
C GLN A 740 18.77 1.63 -24.22
N MET A 741 18.35 1.18 -25.36
CA MET A 741 18.36 -0.24 -25.74
C MET A 741 18.76 -0.52 -27.18
N GLU A 742 19.15 -1.78 -27.42
CA GLU A 742 19.18 -2.38 -28.75
C GLU A 742 18.06 -3.43 -28.85
N CYS A 743 17.22 -3.38 -29.88
CA CYS A 743 16.12 -4.32 -30.10
C CYS A 743 15.95 -4.70 -31.57
N LYS A 744 15.27 -5.84 -31.82
CA LYS A 744 14.85 -6.23 -33.14
C LYS A 744 13.61 -5.48 -33.59
N ASN A 745 12.75 -5.11 -32.64
CA ASN A 745 11.51 -4.40 -32.88
C ASN A 745 11.13 -3.55 -31.63
N PHE A 746 11.26 -2.25 -31.73
CA PHE A 746 10.90 -1.37 -30.63
C PHE A 746 9.38 -1.35 -30.39
N PHE A 747 8.60 -1.34 -31.48
CA PHE A 747 7.16 -1.13 -31.41
C PHE A 747 6.40 -2.21 -32.18
N ASP A 748 5.86 -3.19 -31.47
CA ASP A 748 5.08 -4.32 -32.02
C ASP A 748 3.62 -4.24 -31.53
N VAL A 749 2.92 -3.21 -32.00
CA VAL A 749 1.54 -2.91 -31.61
C VAL A 749 0.58 -3.30 -32.71
N GLY A 750 -0.50 -3.98 -32.35
CA GLY A 750 -1.63 -4.29 -33.24
C GLY A 750 -2.93 -3.74 -32.67
N THR A 751 -3.86 -3.38 -33.54
CA THR A 751 -5.20 -2.92 -33.19
C THR A 751 -6.22 -4.06 -33.27
N SER A 752 -7.33 -3.94 -32.56
CA SER A 752 -8.45 -4.88 -32.58
C SER A 752 -9.75 -4.13 -32.26
N ASP A 753 -10.88 -4.70 -32.73
CA ASP A 753 -12.22 -4.25 -32.31
C ASP A 753 -12.60 -4.67 -30.87
N LYS A 754 -11.72 -5.41 -30.19
CA LYS A 754 -11.93 -5.94 -28.83
C LYS A 754 -11.24 -5.14 -27.73
N TYR A 755 -10.37 -4.21 -28.09
CA TYR A 755 -9.70 -3.33 -27.14
C TYR A 755 -9.39 -1.95 -27.72
N SER A 756 -9.26 -0.97 -26.82
CA SER A 756 -8.78 0.37 -27.12
C SER A 756 -7.41 0.63 -26.48
N LEU A 757 -6.56 1.37 -27.18
CA LEU A 757 -5.26 1.83 -26.70
C LEU A 757 -5.27 3.35 -26.74
N CYS A 758 -5.01 4.02 -25.61
CA CYS A 758 -4.96 5.49 -25.56
C CYS A 758 -4.02 6.01 -24.46
N ASP A 759 -3.62 7.27 -24.58
CA ASP A 759 -2.81 7.99 -23.60
C ASP A 759 -1.45 7.33 -23.31
N PHE A 760 -0.71 6.95 -24.35
CA PHE A 760 0.65 6.45 -24.20
C PHE A 760 1.64 7.59 -24.34
N THR A 761 2.67 7.60 -23.48
CA THR A 761 3.77 8.58 -23.50
C THR A 761 5.10 7.87 -23.73
N PHE A 762 5.83 8.35 -24.75
CA PHE A 762 7.19 7.94 -25.09
C PHE A 762 8.12 9.13 -24.90
N LYS A 763 9.04 9.07 -23.94
CA LYS A 763 9.87 10.22 -23.58
C LYS A 763 11.32 9.82 -23.31
N ASN A 764 12.28 10.62 -23.82
CA ASN A 764 13.72 10.39 -23.60
C ASN A 764 14.14 8.95 -24.00
N ILE A 765 13.84 8.55 -25.21
CA ILE A 765 14.10 7.20 -25.71
C ILE A 765 15.19 7.26 -26.79
N ASN A 766 16.22 6.42 -26.65
CA ASN A 766 17.26 6.22 -27.65
C ASN A 766 17.45 4.74 -27.89
N VAL A 767 16.95 4.25 -29.00
CA VAL A 767 16.90 2.83 -29.33
C VAL A 767 17.51 2.57 -30.70
N LYS A 768 18.36 1.54 -30.80
CA LYS A 768 18.75 0.94 -32.05
C LYS A 768 17.74 -0.13 -32.41
N ASP A 769 16.94 0.09 -33.44
CA ASP A 769 15.86 -0.79 -33.87
C ASP A 769 16.14 -1.36 -35.27
N GLN A 770 16.21 -2.69 -35.41
CA GLN A 770 16.43 -3.35 -36.71
C GLN A 770 15.27 -3.14 -37.67
N LYS A 771 14.03 -3.06 -37.19
CA LYS A 771 12.84 -2.86 -38.04
C LYS A 771 12.53 -1.38 -38.32
N LYS A 772 12.97 -0.48 -37.46
CA LYS A 772 12.73 0.99 -37.50
C LYS A 772 11.25 1.33 -37.70
N ALA A 773 10.36 0.55 -37.14
CA ALA A 773 8.91 0.75 -37.21
C ALA A 773 8.37 1.35 -35.92
N PHE A 774 7.86 2.58 -36.03
CA PHE A 774 7.18 3.25 -34.93
C PHE A 774 6.01 4.06 -35.50
N ASP A 775 4.80 3.50 -35.39
CA ASP A 775 3.57 4.18 -35.83
C ASP A 775 2.72 4.58 -34.63
N LYS A 776 2.90 5.83 -34.20
CA LYS A 776 2.14 6.40 -33.07
C LYS A 776 0.63 6.47 -33.29
N ASN A 777 0.17 6.42 -34.56
CA ASN A 777 -1.26 6.50 -34.88
C ASN A 777 -2.03 5.21 -34.54
N MET A 778 -1.34 4.15 -34.15
CA MET A 778 -1.97 2.91 -33.66
C MET A 778 -2.50 3.05 -32.23
N ILE A 779 -2.21 4.16 -31.55
CA ILE A 779 -2.60 4.46 -30.17
C ILE A 779 -3.16 5.88 -30.13
N ASP A 780 -4.36 6.03 -29.64
CA ASP A 780 -5.01 7.32 -29.52
C ASP A 780 -4.31 8.21 -28.48
N ASN A 781 -4.25 9.51 -28.71
CA ASN A 781 -3.67 10.50 -27.80
C ASN A 781 -2.23 10.16 -27.37
N THR A 782 -1.35 9.82 -28.33
CA THR A 782 0.04 9.47 -28.06
C THR A 782 0.92 10.70 -27.92
N VAL A 783 1.67 10.81 -26.83
CA VAL A 783 2.69 11.84 -26.60
C VAL A 783 4.07 11.26 -26.94
N VAL A 784 4.83 11.99 -27.80
CA VAL A 784 6.19 11.60 -28.21
C VAL A 784 7.13 12.78 -27.97
N GLU A 785 8.11 12.64 -27.08
CA GLU A 785 9.02 13.70 -26.67
C GLU A 785 10.46 13.16 -26.59
N ASN A 786 11.39 13.72 -27.37
CA ASN A 786 12.80 13.32 -27.37
C ASN A 786 13.00 11.81 -27.60
N VAL A 787 12.44 11.30 -28.71
CA VAL A 787 12.51 9.87 -29.12
C VAL A 787 13.36 9.73 -30.38
N VAL A 788 14.41 8.93 -30.30
CA VAL A 788 15.35 8.61 -31.41
C VAL A 788 15.32 7.09 -31.60
N ILE A 789 14.93 6.66 -32.80
CA ILE A 789 14.92 5.26 -33.23
C ILE A 789 15.80 5.12 -34.48
N ASN A 790 17.00 4.54 -34.30
CA ASN A 790 18.06 4.41 -35.32
C ASN A 790 18.07 3.05 -36.01
#